data_713ebffaf7afc3a48ec722897c14c6c5
#
_entry.id   713ebffaf7afc3a48ec722897c14c6c5
#
_cell.length_a   1.000
_cell.length_b   1.000
_cell.length_c   1.000
_cell.angle_alpha   90.00
_cell.angle_beta   90.00
_cell.angle_gamma   90.00
#
_symmetry.space_group_name_H-M   'P 1'
#
loop_
_entity.id
_entity.type
_entity.pdbx_description
1 polymer ?
#
loop_
_entity_poly.entity_id
_entity_poly.type
_entity_poly.pdbx_seq_one_letter_code
_entity_poly.pdbx_strand_id
1 'polypeptide(L)'
;MKRLVLVDGNALLHRAYHATPPFTTSRGELVNAVYGFSSMLLKVLSDLKPDFLAIAWDEKGPTFRHQAYTQYKATRGPKDEGLSVQYDRVHQVTKAFNIPEFSLSGYEADDLIGTLATQAQNLETIVVTGDRDIMQLINQNTKVFMPKKTINDVGMYGEEEFMAKYGFEPKLLVDYKALAGDASDNIPGVNGIGDVSATKLIHQFGTIENIYKAENLKTLPERLQKLLAEGAEEAVMSKKLATLDLKAPIKLDLDKCVMADYDQNKVVKLFEELEFKSLISRISDEKPIKNQVTFDLDVQVTPVLQKMSKTGILVDLKFLNKMGIDLKSRLINLEQEIYSKIGHEINLNSPKQLQIVLFDELKLPVFKKTKTGRSTDEETLHELADAHLVMPLLLEYRQLFKLVSTYVDALPKSVGSDGRIHSTFNVEGAATGRLSSQDPNLQNIPVRGEMGGEIRKAFIAPKGKVLLAADYSQIELRIMAHLSGDEALKKAFEQGLDIHSATAAKIFKLPLEKVSKEQRGVGKTMNFATLYGQGPHALSRSLKVPFEIARSYIEEYFAQFPEIAEWMQKTLEFGYENGYVETLMGRKRYIPELKAENRMIRSAGERAAVNHPVQGTAADMIKKAMVEIDCNLKPVTCNLILQVHDELLFECTPKSVEEVGKMVKTKMENALKLSVPVVVDLKVGPNWGEMKELNI
;
A
#
# COMPACT_ATOMS: atom_id res chain seq x y z
N MET A 1 -4.45 -29.50 10.74
CA MET A 1 -4.42 -30.28 9.47
C MET A 1 -3.16 -29.86 8.75
N LYS A 2 -2.44 -30.79 8.11
CA LYS A 2 -1.27 -30.43 7.30
C LYS A 2 -1.73 -29.69 6.03
N ARG A 3 -0.89 -28.78 5.54
CA ARG A 3 -1.23 -27.86 4.44
C ARG A 3 -0.41 -28.17 3.19
N LEU A 4 -1.10 -28.41 2.08
CA LEU A 4 -0.53 -28.46 0.74
C LEU A 4 -0.78 -27.13 0.01
N VAL A 5 0.27 -26.53 -0.53
CA VAL A 5 0.16 -25.35 -1.41
C VAL A 5 0.51 -25.78 -2.83
N LEU A 6 -0.39 -25.53 -3.77
CA LEU A 6 -0.21 -25.75 -5.19
C LEU A 6 -0.13 -24.40 -5.89
N VAL A 7 0.94 -24.15 -6.62
CA VAL A 7 1.19 -22.85 -7.27
C VAL A 7 1.04 -22.99 -8.78
N ASP A 8 0.25 -22.14 -9.37
CA ASP A 8 0.23 -21.93 -10.81
C ASP A 8 1.43 -21.05 -11.19
N GLY A 9 2.46 -21.71 -11.73
CA GLY A 9 3.72 -21.07 -12.07
C GLY A 9 3.57 -20.03 -13.17
N ASN A 10 2.76 -20.32 -14.17
CA ASN A 10 2.54 -19.42 -15.30
C ASN A 10 1.77 -18.16 -14.91
N ALA A 11 0.66 -18.31 -14.19
CA ALA A 11 -0.13 -17.16 -13.73
C ALA A 11 0.71 -16.25 -12.81
N LEU A 12 1.49 -16.86 -11.91
CA LEU A 12 2.37 -16.13 -11.00
C LEU A 12 3.47 -15.36 -11.76
N LEU A 13 4.11 -16.01 -12.72
CA LEU A 13 5.19 -15.43 -13.53
C LEU A 13 4.68 -14.29 -14.44
N HIS A 14 3.57 -14.50 -15.14
CA HIS A 14 2.94 -13.47 -15.95
C HIS A 14 2.57 -12.25 -15.11
N ARG A 15 1.96 -12.47 -13.96
CA ARG A 15 1.63 -11.38 -13.05
C ARG A 15 2.88 -10.65 -12.55
N ALA A 16 3.94 -11.38 -12.20
CA ALA A 16 5.20 -10.80 -11.78
C ALA A 16 5.80 -9.90 -12.85
N TYR A 17 5.77 -10.33 -14.10
CA TYR A 17 6.28 -9.58 -15.25
C TYR A 17 5.57 -8.23 -15.43
N HIS A 18 4.24 -8.23 -15.40
CA HIS A 18 3.45 -7.02 -15.61
C HIS A 18 3.39 -6.10 -14.38
N ALA A 19 3.54 -6.64 -13.17
CA ALA A 19 3.47 -5.86 -11.94
C ALA A 19 4.82 -5.27 -11.53
N THR A 20 5.93 -5.80 -12.03
CA THR A 20 7.30 -5.35 -11.70
C THR A 20 7.86 -4.55 -12.88
N PRO A 21 8.23 -3.26 -12.69
CA PRO A 21 8.86 -2.49 -13.75
C PRO A 21 10.09 -3.19 -14.31
N PRO A 22 10.33 -3.15 -15.63
CA PRO A 22 11.49 -3.77 -16.23
C PRO A 22 12.81 -3.25 -15.63
N PHE A 23 13.68 -4.16 -15.21
CA PHE A 23 15.06 -3.86 -14.81
C PHE A 23 15.98 -5.03 -15.14
N THR A 24 17.27 -4.73 -15.26
CA THR A 24 18.30 -5.70 -15.62
C THR A 24 19.36 -5.78 -14.53
N THR A 25 20.05 -6.92 -14.47
CA THR A 25 21.29 -7.04 -13.70
C THR A 25 22.38 -6.12 -14.28
N SER A 26 23.50 -5.94 -13.56
CA SER A 26 24.66 -5.19 -14.06
C SER A 26 25.25 -5.77 -15.36
N ARG A 27 24.97 -7.05 -15.64
CA ARG A 27 25.36 -7.76 -16.88
C ARG A 27 24.37 -7.60 -18.03
N GLY A 28 23.28 -6.83 -17.84
CA GLY A 28 22.26 -6.59 -18.85
C GLY A 28 21.18 -7.68 -18.96
N GLU A 29 21.15 -8.68 -18.07
CA GLU A 29 20.13 -9.72 -18.04
C GLU A 29 18.82 -9.16 -17.49
N LEU A 30 17.71 -9.30 -18.25
CA LEU A 30 16.37 -8.88 -17.82
C LEU A 30 15.83 -9.84 -16.77
N VAL A 31 15.51 -9.34 -15.55
CA VAL A 31 15.18 -10.19 -14.39
C VAL A 31 13.97 -9.73 -13.58
N ASN A 32 13.20 -8.76 -14.08
CA ASN A 32 12.05 -8.22 -13.36
C ASN A 32 10.97 -9.26 -13.05
N ALA A 33 10.67 -10.18 -13.96
CA ALA A 33 9.71 -11.27 -13.74
C ALA A 33 10.25 -12.27 -12.71
N VAL A 34 11.54 -12.62 -12.79
CA VAL A 34 12.20 -13.51 -11.82
C VAL A 34 12.15 -12.94 -10.42
N TYR A 35 12.44 -11.64 -10.28
CA TYR A 35 12.36 -10.93 -9.01
C TYR A 35 10.94 -10.93 -8.44
N GLY A 36 9.95 -10.55 -9.27
CA GLY A 36 8.55 -10.52 -8.85
C GLY A 36 8.03 -11.89 -8.45
N PHE A 37 8.34 -12.92 -9.24
CA PHE A 37 8.01 -14.32 -8.92
C PHE A 37 8.65 -14.77 -7.60
N SER A 38 9.94 -14.53 -7.42
CA SER A 38 10.67 -14.89 -6.20
C SER A 38 10.10 -14.17 -4.97
N SER A 39 9.75 -12.88 -5.13
CA SER A 39 9.12 -12.10 -4.05
C SER A 39 7.75 -12.65 -3.65
N MET A 40 6.92 -13.07 -4.63
CA MET A 40 5.62 -13.69 -4.38
C MET A 40 5.77 -15.08 -3.77
N LEU A 41 6.74 -15.88 -4.23
CA LEU A 41 7.04 -17.19 -3.65
C LEU A 41 7.43 -17.06 -2.17
N LEU A 42 8.33 -16.14 -1.83
CA LEU A 42 8.71 -15.88 -0.43
C LEU A 42 7.52 -15.43 0.41
N LYS A 43 6.60 -14.67 -0.17
CA LYS A 43 5.35 -14.27 0.52
C LYS A 43 4.45 -15.48 0.76
N VAL A 44 4.28 -16.34 -0.22
CA VAL A 44 3.51 -17.61 -0.09
C VAL A 44 4.09 -18.48 1.04
N LEU A 45 5.41 -18.63 1.08
CA LEU A 45 6.09 -19.40 2.14
C LEU A 45 5.88 -18.78 3.52
N SER A 46 5.98 -17.45 3.64
CA SER A 46 5.80 -16.72 4.89
C SER A 46 4.35 -16.74 5.40
N ASP A 47 3.38 -16.44 4.52
CA ASP A 47 1.98 -16.25 4.90
C ASP A 47 1.25 -17.58 5.10
N LEU A 48 1.51 -18.56 4.22
CA LEU A 48 0.79 -19.84 4.21
C LEU A 48 1.48 -20.92 5.01
N LYS A 49 2.80 -20.83 5.22
CA LYS A 49 3.62 -21.82 5.97
C LYS A 49 3.28 -23.25 5.57
N PRO A 50 3.48 -23.65 4.28
CA PRO A 50 3.09 -24.94 3.78
C PRO A 50 3.91 -26.09 4.40
N ASP A 51 3.24 -27.20 4.72
CA ASP A 51 3.93 -28.47 4.98
C ASP A 51 4.42 -29.11 3.68
N PHE A 52 3.63 -28.92 2.59
CA PHE A 52 3.91 -29.43 1.27
C PHE A 52 3.70 -28.31 0.24
N LEU A 53 4.59 -28.26 -0.76
CA LEU A 53 4.54 -27.26 -1.83
C LEU A 53 4.88 -27.90 -3.17
N ALA A 54 4.12 -27.56 -4.21
CA ALA A 54 4.42 -27.94 -5.59
C ALA A 54 4.00 -26.83 -6.55
N ILE A 55 4.64 -26.77 -7.72
CA ILE A 55 4.34 -25.81 -8.79
C ILE A 55 3.92 -26.58 -10.03
N ALA A 56 2.86 -26.11 -10.71
CA ALA A 56 2.45 -26.61 -12.00
C ALA A 56 2.77 -25.61 -13.11
N TRP A 57 3.19 -26.11 -14.27
CA TRP A 57 3.55 -25.32 -15.45
C TRP A 57 2.83 -25.81 -16.70
N ASP A 58 2.44 -24.87 -17.57
CA ASP A 58 2.00 -25.21 -18.93
C ASP A 58 3.18 -25.59 -19.79
N GLU A 59 3.04 -26.68 -20.55
CA GLU A 59 4.00 -27.02 -21.59
C GLU A 59 3.68 -26.31 -22.92
N LYS A 60 4.69 -26.25 -23.79
CA LYS A 60 4.52 -25.75 -25.16
C LYS A 60 3.76 -26.77 -25.99
N GLY A 61 2.67 -26.34 -26.61
CA GLY A 61 1.92 -27.17 -27.55
C GLY A 61 0.41 -27.06 -27.39
N PRO A 62 -0.36 -27.66 -28.32
CA PRO A 62 -1.81 -27.64 -28.22
C PRO A 62 -2.28 -28.63 -27.13
N THR A 63 -3.27 -28.16 -26.33
CA THR A 63 -3.94 -29.00 -25.35
C THR A 63 -5.19 -29.67 -25.95
N PHE A 64 -5.81 -30.62 -25.24
CA PHE A 64 -7.04 -31.26 -25.67
C PHE A 64 -8.17 -30.24 -25.95
N ARG A 65 -8.15 -29.05 -25.29
CA ARG A 65 -9.11 -27.97 -25.53
C ARG A 65 -8.92 -27.34 -26.92
N HIS A 66 -7.68 -27.17 -27.38
CA HIS A 66 -7.38 -26.67 -28.72
C HIS A 66 -7.84 -27.69 -29.80
N GLN A 67 -7.75 -28.99 -29.49
CA GLN A 67 -8.27 -30.04 -30.39
C GLN A 67 -9.80 -30.04 -30.46
N ALA A 68 -10.47 -29.75 -29.31
CA ALA A 68 -11.91 -29.69 -29.24
C ALA A 68 -12.49 -28.39 -29.86
N TYR A 69 -11.76 -27.26 -29.76
CA TYR A 69 -12.18 -25.96 -30.27
C TYR A 69 -10.96 -25.17 -30.74
N THR A 70 -10.80 -25.04 -32.04
CA THR A 70 -9.61 -24.39 -32.64
C THR A 70 -9.46 -22.90 -32.32
N GLN A 71 -10.56 -22.24 -31.95
CA GLN A 71 -10.58 -20.84 -31.53
C GLN A 71 -10.25 -20.63 -30.04
N TYR A 72 -10.07 -21.71 -29.26
CA TYR A 72 -9.71 -21.62 -27.85
C TYR A 72 -8.40 -20.84 -27.66
N LYS A 73 -8.44 -19.82 -26.83
CA LYS A 73 -7.31 -18.89 -26.55
C LYS A 73 -6.72 -18.20 -27.81
N ALA A 74 -7.40 -18.22 -28.97
CA ALA A 74 -6.88 -17.63 -30.22
C ALA A 74 -6.73 -16.10 -30.16
N THR A 75 -7.41 -15.44 -29.24
CA THR A 75 -7.31 -13.98 -29.02
C THR A 75 -6.06 -13.58 -28.21
N ARG A 76 -5.35 -14.56 -27.61
CA ARG A 76 -4.10 -14.27 -26.89
C ARG A 76 -2.99 -13.93 -27.88
N GLY A 77 -2.38 -12.76 -27.70
CA GLY A 77 -1.21 -12.34 -28.48
C GLY A 77 0.01 -13.26 -28.29
N PRO A 78 1.04 -13.14 -29.13
CA PRO A 78 2.29 -13.87 -28.94
C PRO A 78 2.90 -13.54 -27.57
N LYS A 79 3.56 -14.54 -26.94
CA LYS A 79 4.25 -14.31 -25.66
C LYS A 79 5.32 -13.24 -25.85
N ASP A 80 5.37 -12.31 -24.90
CA ASP A 80 6.40 -11.26 -24.85
C ASP A 80 7.80 -11.91 -24.79
N GLU A 81 8.71 -11.49 -25.68
CA GLU A 81 10.08 -12.00 -25.72
C GLU A 81 10.79 -11.74 -24.38
N GLY A 82 10.56 -10.56 -23.78
CA GLY A 82 11.13 -10.18 -22.49
C GLY A 82 10.68 -11.09 -21.34
N LEU A 83 9.47 -11.66 -21.42
CA LEU A 83 9.02 -12.66 -20.46
C LEU A 83 9.65 -14.02 -20.78
N SER A 84 9.71 -14.39 -22.07
CA SER A 84 10.14 -15.72 -22.50
C SER A 84 11.58 -16.05 -22.08
N VAL A 85 12.48 -15.06 -22.11
CA VAL A 85 13.89 -15.23 -21.73
C VAL A 85 14.10 -15.43 -20.21
N GLN A 86 13.09 -15.18 -19.39
CA GLN A 86 13.18 -15.26 -17.93
C GLN A 86 12.71 -16.61 -17.36
N TYR A 87 12.09 -17.51 -18.16
CA TYR A 87 11.57 -18.78 -17.68
C TYR A 87 12.67 -19.68 -17.07
N ASP A 88 13.82 -19.81 -17.74
CA ASP A 88 14.91 -20.65 -17.26
C ASP A 88 15.43 -20.21 -15.88
N ARG A 89 15.46 -18.88 -15.64
CA ARG A 89 15.86 -18.35 -14.34
C ARG A 89 14.82 -18.63 -13.27
N VAL A 90 13.53 -18.61 -13.61
CA VAL A 90 12.46 -18.95 -12.64
C VAL A 90 12.55 -20.43 -12.27
N HIS A 91 12.79 -21.34 -13.23
CA HIS A 91 13.04 -22.76 -12.94
C HIS A 91 14.30 -22.99 -12.09
N GLN A 92 15.34 -22.14 -12.23
CA GLN A 92 16.49 -22.18 -11.33
C GLN A 92 16.12 -21.78 -9.91
N VAL A 93 15.23 -20.79 -9.75
CA VAL A 93 14.73 -20.36 -8.43
C VAL A 93 13.92 -21.49 -7.78
N THR A 94 12.94 -22.07 -8.46
CA THR A 94 12.13 -23.17 -7.93
C THR A 94 12.99 -24.37 -7.53
N LYS A 95 14.00 -24.70 -8.35
CA LYS A 95 14.97 -25.75 -8.06
C LYS A 95 15.85 -25.43 -6.86
N ALA A 96 16.27 -24.16 -6.70
CA ALA A 96 17.08 -23.75 -5.55
C ALA A 96 16.29 -23.88 -4.23
N PHE A 97 14.97 -23.63 -4.26
CA PHE A 97 14.05 -23.87 -3.15
C PHE A 97 13.64 -25.34 -2.97
N ASN A 98 14.18 -26.26 -3.79
CA ASN A 98 13.84 -27.69 -3.79
C ASN A 98 12.33 -27.95 -3.96
N ILE A 99 11.64 -27.13 -4.77
CA ILE A 99 10.20 -27.23 -5.01
C ILE A 99 9.97 -28.13 -6.23
N PRO A 100 9.19 -29.24 -6.13
CA PRO A 100 8.85 -30.08 -7.25
C PRO A 100 7.96 -29.35 -8.25
N GLU A 101 8.26 -29.57 -9.53
CA GLU A 101 7.54 -29.00 -10.65
C GLU A 101 6.76 -30.09 -11.39
N PHE A 102 5.53 -29.77 -11.76
CA PHE A 102 4.65 -30.64 -12.54
C PHE A 102 4.36 -29.98 -13.89
N SER A 103 4.57 -30.69 -14.95
CA SER A 103 4.13 -30.32 -16.29
C SER A 103 3.77 -31.59 -17.08
N LEU A 104 2.84 -31.47 -18.03
CA LEU A 104 2.43 -32.59 -18.85
C LEU A 104 1.92 -32.09 -20.21
N SER A 105 2.49 -32.63 -21.28
CA SER A 105 2.07 -32.27 -22.63
C SER A 105 0.61 -32.64 -22.90
N GLY A 106 -0.12 -31.69 -23.51
CA GLY A 106 -1.54 -31.84 -23.80
C GLY A 106 -2.50 -31.41 -22.69
N TYR A 107 -1.99 -31.09 -21.52
CA TYR A 107 -2.74 -30.55 -20.36
C TYR A 107 -2.31 -29.14 -20.02
N GLU A 108 -3.19 -28.38 -19.35
CA GLU A 108 -2.86 -27.07 -18.81
C GLU A 108 -2.50 -27.18 -17.32
N ALA A 109 -1.74 -26.23 -16.80
CA ALA A 109 -1.34 -26.20 -15.37
C ALA A 109 -2.56 -26.34 -14.43
N ASP A 110 -3.69 -25.75 -14.80
CA ASP A 110 -4.93 -25.80 -14.04
C ASP A 110 -5.50 -27.23 -13.90
N ASP A 111 -5.40 -28.05 -14.96
CA ASP A 111 -5.80 -29.48 -14.93
C ASP A 111 -4.90 -30.27 -13.99
N LEU A 112 -3.59 -29.98 -14.02
CA LEU A 112 -2.62 -30.61 -13.13
C LEU A 112 -2.89 -30.23 -11.68
N ILE A 113 -3.12 -28.95 -11.40
CA ILE A 113 -3.48 -28.45 -10.07
C ILE A 113 -4.78 -29.09 -9.58
N GLY A 114 -5.81 -29.16 -10.42
CA GLY A 114 -7.09 -29.81 -10.09
C GLY A 114 -6.92 -31.28 -9.77
N THR A 115 -6.10 -31.98 -10.56
CA THR A 115 -5.79 -33.41 -10.34
C THR A 115 -5.04 -33.62 -9.03
N LEU A 116 -4.00 -32.82 -8.76
CA LEU A 116 -3.21 -32.90 -7.52
C LEU A 116 -4.06 -32.53 -6.28
N ALA A 117 -4.89 -31.50 -6.36
CA ALA A 117 -5.80 -31.12 -5.29
C ALA A 117 -6.80 -32.22 -4.94
N THR A 118 -7.32 -32.93 -5.96
CA THR A 118 -8.24 -34.06 -5.76
C THR A 118 -7.55 -35.27 -5.11
N GLN A 119 -6.26 -35.50 -5.40
CA GLN A 119 -5.46 -36.55 -4.76
C GLN A 119 -5.04 -36.23 -3.33
N ALA A 120 -5.09 -34.95 -2.92
CA ALA A 120 -4.64 -34.45 -1.60
C ALA A 120 -5.70 -34.68 -0.50
N GLN A 121 -6.16 -35.90 -0.32
CA GLN A 121 -7.15 -36.26 0.70
C GLN A 121 -6.60 -36.00 2.12
N ASN A 122 -7.45 -35.45 3.00
CA ASN A 122 -7.12 -35.13 4.40
C ASN A 122 -6.06 -34.01 4.59
N LEU A 123 -5.81 -33.17 3.59
CA LEU A 123 -4.98 -31.97 3.69
C LEU A 123 -5.84 -30.71 3.51
N GLU A 124 -5.42 -29.60 4.14
CA GLU A 124 -5.87 -28.28 3.71
C GLU A 124 -5.10 -27.92 2.43
N THR A 125 -5.78 -27.84 1.30
CA THR A 125 -5.17 -27.47 0.02
C THR A 125 -5.39 -25.99 -0.27
N ILE A 126 -4.33 -25.26 -0.57
CA ILE A 126 -4.41 -23.86 -0.99
C ILE A 126 -3.81 -23.72 -2.38
N VAL A 127 -4.61 -23.30 -3.35
CA VAL A 127 -4.14 -23.03 -4.70
C VAL A 127 -3.77 -21.57 -4.83
N VAL A 128 -2.54 -21.30 -5.25
CA VAL A 128 -2.01 -19.93 -5.48
C VAL A 128 -2.02 -19.65 -6.97
N THR A 129 -2.94 -18.82 -7.43
CA THR A 129 -3.09 -18.47 -8.84
C THR A 129 -3.65 -17.07 -9.04
N GLY A 130 -3.47 -16.50 -10.22
CA GLY A 130 -4.19 -15.32 -10.70
C GLY A 130 -5.44 -15.67 -11.50
N ASP A 131 -5.64 -16.93 -11.85
CA ASP A 131 -6.73 -17.40 -12.68
C ASP A 131 -8.00 -17.71 -11.85
N ARG A 132 -9.13 -17.22 -12.33
CA ARG A 132 -10.43 -17.43 -11.66
C ARG A 132 -11.06 -18.77 -11.93
N ASP A 133 -10.60 -19.49 -12.96
CA ASP A 133 -11.14 -20.79 -13.35
C ASP A 133 -10.86 -21.84 -12.28
N ILE A 134 -9.75 -21.72 -11.61
CA ILE A 134 -9.38 -22.54 -10.45
C ILE A 134 -10.41 -22.45 -9.31
N MET A 135 -11.21 -21.39 -9.24
CA MET A 135 -12.23 -21.25 -8.18
C MET A 135 -13.30 -22.35 -8.22
N GLN A 136 -13.46 -23.07 -9.36
CA GLN A 136 -14.33 -24.26 -9.44
C GLN A 136 -13.88 -25.39 -8.51
N LEU A 137 -12.62 -25.38 -8.06
CA LEU A 137 -12.04 -26.39 -7.14
C LEU A 137 -12.33 -26.09 -5.66
N ILE A 138 -12.85 -24.92 -5.34
CA ILE A 138 -13.12 -24.50 -3.95
C ILE A 138 -14.14 -25.47 -3.31
N ASN A 139 -13.79 -25.99 -2.15
CA ASN A 139 -14.61 -26.86 -1.32
C ASN A 139 -14.15 -26.74 0.14
N GLN A 140 -14.67 -27.57 1.04
CA GLN A 140 -14.33 -27.56 2.47
C GLN A 140 -12.82 -27.70 2.75
N ASN A 141 -12.07 -28.38 1.87
CA ASN A 141 -10.64 -28.64 2.04
C ASN A 141 -9.77 -27.80 1.11
N THR A 142 -10.33 -27.23 0.04
CA THR A 142 -9.58 -26.48 -1.00
C THR A 142 -9.98 -25.02 -1.00
N LYS A 143 -9.00 -24.13 -0.86
CA LYS A 143 -9.15 -22.65 -0.93
C LYS A 143 -8.25 -22.10 -2.03
N VAL A 144 -8.56 -20.90 -2.51
CA VAL A 144 -7.75 -20.20 -3.53
C VAL A 144 -7.16 -18.92 -2.91
N PHE A 145 -5.86 -18.79 -3.03
CA PHE A 145 -5.10 -17.63 -2.62
C PHE A 145 -4.74 -16.81 -3.86
N MET A 146 -5.36 -15.65 -4.01
CA MET A 146 -5.30 -14.87 -5.23
C MET A 146 -4.78 -13.46 -4.99
N PRO A 147 -3.76 -13.00 -5.76
CA PRO A 147 -3.34 -11.60 -5.72
C PRO A 147 -4.47 -10.67 -6.21
N LYS A 148 -4.72 -9.56 -5.47
CA LYS A 148 -5.73 -8.55 -5.83
C LYS A 148 -5.12 -7.45 -6.73
N LYS A 149 -4.88 -6.25 -6.20
CA LYS A 149 -4.40 -5.09 -6.97
C LYS A 149 -2.87 -5.03 -7.11
N THR A 150 -2.14 -5.39 -6.08
CA THR A 150 -0.67 -5.40 -6.05
C THR A 150 -0.13 -6.79 -5.73
N ILE A 151 1.18 -7.00 -5.88
CA ILE A 151 1.86 -8.25 -5.51
C ILE A 151 1.66 -8.60 -4.03
N ASN A 152 1.54 -7.58 -3.18
CA ASN A 152 1.39 -7.73 -1.73
C ASN A 152 -0.07 -7.75 -1.25
N ASP A 153 -1.03 -7.41 -2.10
CA ASP A 153 -2.45 -7.43 -1.76
C ASP A 153 -3.05 -8.75 -2.26
N VAL A 154 -3.32 -9.67 -1.35
CA VAL A 154 -3.82 -11.01 -1.63
C VAL A 154 -5.15 -11.25 -0.94
N GLY A 155 -5.98 -12.13 -1.50
CA GLY A 155 -7.25 -12.56 -0.92
C GLY A 155 -7.32 -14.07 -0.85
N MET A 156 -7.79 -14.59 0.28
CA MET A 156 -8.17 -15.98 0.42
C MET A 156 -9.65 -16.13 0.02
N TYR A 157 -9.94 -17.11 -0.82
CA TYR A 157 -11.30 -17.44 -1.24
C TYR A 157 -11.62 -18.88 -0.82
N GLY A 158 -12.51 -19.03 0.13
CA GLY A 158 -13.19 -20.27 0.46
C GLY A 158 -14.61 -20.27 -0.07
N GLU A 159 -15.43 -21.23 0.35
CA GLU A 159 -16.83 -21.34 -0.08
C GLU A 159 -17.66 -20.09 0.29
N GLU A 160 -17.45 -19.54 1.50
CA GLU A 160 -18.19 -18.36 1.97
C GLU A 160 -17.87 -17.11 1.14
N GLU A 161 -16.59 -16.83 0.90
CA GLU A 161 -16.14 -15.68 0.12
C GLU A 161 -16.56 -15.82 -1.36
N PHE A 162 -16.55 -17.04 -1.90
CA PHE A 162 -17.03 -17.31 -3.25
C PHE A 162 -18.54 -17.07 -3.35
N MET A 163 -19.33 -17.64 -2.42
CA MET A 163 -20.77 -17.46 -2.36
C MET A 163 -21.16 -15.98 -2.20
N ALA A 164 -20.46 -15.25 -1.33
CA ALA A 164 -20.70 -13.81 -1.14
C ALA A 164 -20.48 -13.00 -2.42
N LYS A 165 -19.53 -13.44 -3.27
CA LYS A 165 -19.15 -12.74 -4.50
C LYS A 165 -20.02 -13.10 -5.70
N TYR A 166 -20.28 -14.39 -5.90
CA TYR A 166 -20.95 -14.91 -7.10
C TYR A 166 -22.42 -15.30 -6.84
N GLY A 167 -22.76 -15.57 -5.60
CA GLY A 167 -24.10 -15.91 -5.18
C GLY A 167 -24.51 -17.37 -5.44
N PHE A 168 -23.63 -18.23 -5.93
CA PHE A 168 -23.85 -19.65 -6.17
C PHE A 168 -22.63 -20.49 -5.75
N GLU A 169 -22.80 -21.81 -5.65
CA GLU A 169 -21.72 -22.72 -5.22
C GLU A 169 -20.56 -22.77 -6.21
N PRO A 170 -19.28 -22.93 -5.75
CA PRO A 170 -18.10 -22.96 -6.62
C PRO A 170 -18.18 -23.95 -7.77
N LYS A 171 -18.74 -25.14 -7.55
CA LYS A 171 -18.91 -26.18 -8.58
C LYS A 171 -19.78 -25.75 -9.76
N LEU A 172 -20.63 -24.73 -9.59
CA LEU A 172 -21.48 -24.20 -10.66
C LEU A 172 -20.79 -23.13 -11.52
N LEU A 173 -19.53 -22.79 -11.22
CA LEU A 173 -18.78 -21.83 -12.01
C LEU A 173 -18.63 -22.26 -13.47
N VAL A 174 -18.49 -23.54 -13.72
CA VAL A 174 -18.42 -24.10 -15.09
C VAL A 174 -19.74 -23.93 -15.84
N ASP A 175 -20.87 -24.10 -15.15
CA ASP A 175 -22.20 -23.90 -15.71
C ASP A 175 -22.49 -22.43 -15.98
N TYR A 176 -22.02 -21.53 -15.08
CA TYR A 176 -22.08 -20.09 -15.29
C TYR A 176 -21.29 -19.70 -16.55
N LYS A 177 -20.04 -20.19 -16.70
CA LYS A 177 -19.22 -19.92 -17.89
C LYS A 177 -19.77 -20.57 -19.16
N ALA A 178 -20.46 -21.69 -19.04
CA ALA A 178 -21.17 -22.31 -20.16
C ALA A 178 -22.22 -21.37 -20.77
N LEU A 179 -22.86 -20.54 -19.96
CA LEU A 179 -23.86 -19.57 -20.40
C LEU A 179 -23.28 -18.21 -20.76
N ALA A 180 -22.46 -17.63 -19.87
CA ALA A 180 -21.90 -16.29 -20.02
C ALA A 180 -20.71 -16.23 -20.99
N GLY A 181 -20.04 -17.36 -21.24
CA GLY A 181 -18.77 -17.42 -21.95
C GLY A 181 -17.59 -16.94 -21.10
N ASP A 182 -16.43 -16.92 -21.73
CA ASP A 182 -15.20 -16.31 -21.17
C ASP A 182 -14.38 -15.66 -22.29
N ALA A 183 -14.34 -14.34 -22.28
CA ALA A 183 -13.61 -13.57 -23.28
C ALA A 183 -12.09 -13.76 -23.19
N SER A 184 -11.52 -14.08 -22.00
CA SER A 184 -10.09 -14.27 -21.80
C SER A 184 -9.58 -15.55 -22.48
N ASP A 185 -10.39 -16.58 -22.52
CA ASP A 185 -10.08 -17.89 -23.12
C ASP A 185 -10.82 -18.12 -24.45
N ASN A 186 -11.52 -17.10 -24.92
CA ASN A 186 -12.33 -17.17 -26.13
C ASN A 186 -13.37 -18.31 -26.09
N ILE A 187 -13.99 -18.49 -24.93
CA ILE A 187 -15.11 -19.42 -24.74
C ILE A 187 -16.40 -18.67 -25.08
N PRO A 188 -17.19 -19.13 -26.07
CA PRO A 188 -18.28 -18.34 -26.63
C PRO A 188 -19.48 -18.13 -25.68
N GLY A 189 -19.81 -19.11 -24.83
CA GLY A 189 -21.06 -19.10 -24.09
C GLY A 189 -22.28 -19.14 -24.98
N VAL A 190 -23.43 -18.72 -24.48
CA VAL A 190 -24.66 -18.56 -25.25
C VAL A 190 -24.82 -17.12 -25.70
N ASN A 191 -24.87 -16.89 -27.00
CA ASN A 191 -24.95 -15.53 -27.54
C ASN A 191 -26.20 -14.79 -27.00
N GLY A 192 -26.01 -13.59 -26.46
CA GLY A 192 -27.06 -12.77 -25.86
C GLY A 192 -27.37 -13.08 -24.39
N ILE A 193 -26.68 -14.05 -23.77
CA ILE A 193 -26.73 -14.33 -22.33
C ILE A 193 -25.42 -13.84 -21.69
N GLY A 194 -25.47 -12.67 -21.02
CA GLY A 194 -24.35 -12.14 -20.26
C GLY A 194 -24.46 -12.47 -18.77
N ASP A 195 -23.48 -11.96 -17.99
CA ASP A 195 -23.28 -12.25 -16.55
C ASP A 195 -24.56 -12.22 -15.71
N VAL A 196 -25.37 -11.16 -15.86
CA VAL A 196 -26.61 -10.99 -15.07
C VAL A 196 -27.64 -12.09 -15.35
N SER A 197 -27.81 -12.46 -16.63
CA SER A 197 -28.76 -13.49 -17.02
C SER A 197 -28.23 -14.87 -16.65
N ALA A 198 -26.97 -15.15 -16.87
CA ALA A 198 -26.32 -16.40 -16.49
C ALA A 198 -26.42 -16.62 -14.97
N THR A 199 -26.09 -15.62 -14.16
CA THR A 199 -26.21 -15.70 -12.70
C THR A 199 -27.64 -16.03 -12.25
N LYS A 200 -28.66 -15.37 -12.83
CA LYS A 200 -30.08 -15.66 -12.51
C LYS A 200 -30.49 -17.08 -12.86
N LEU A 201 -30.05 -17.57 -14.03
CA LEU A 201 -30.34 -18.94 -14.47
C LEU A 201 -29.69 -19.98 -13.56
N ILE A 202 -28.40 -19.76 -13.19
CA ILE A 202 -27.69 -20.64 -12.27
C ILE A 202 -28.34 -20.64 -10.87
N HIS A 203 -28.75 -19.49 -10.37
CA HIS A 203 -29.47 -19.38 -9.10
C HIS A 203 -30.77 -20.17 -9.10
N GLN A 204 -31.52 -20.10 -10.21
CA GLN A 204 -32.85 -20.71 -10.29
C GLN A 204 -32.78 -22.22 -10.55
N PHE A 205 -31.86 -22.69 -11.39
CA PHE A 205 -31.85 -24.07 -11.90
C PHE A 205 -30.59 -24.84 -11.58
N GLY A 206 -29.51 -24.19 -11.15
CA GLY A 206 -28.21 -24.81 -10.89
C GLY A 206 -27.44 -25.05 -12.18
N THR A 207 -27.43 -26.28 -12.67
CA THR A 207 -26.63 -26.70 -13.82
C THR A 207 -27.31 -26.44 -15.17
N ILE A 208 -26.52 -26.38 -16.26
CA ILE A 208 -27.07 -26.22 -17.61
C ILE A 208 -27.98 -27.40 -17.98
N GLU A 209 -27.66 -28.63 -17.55
CA GLU A 209 -28.54 -29.80 -17.81
C GLU A 209 -29.93 -29.61 -17.21
N ASN A 210 -30.03 -28.97 -16.06
CA ASN A 210 -31.33 -28.63 -15.46
C ASN A 210 -32.01 -27.50 -16.21
N ILE A 211 -31.28 -26.48 -16.64
CA ILE A 211 -31.82 -25.35 -17.40
C ILE A 211 -32.44 -25.83 -18.69
N TYR A 212 -31.80 -26.78 -19.39
CA TYR A 212 -32.27 -27.32 -20.66
C TYR A 212 -33.39 -28.39 -20.55
N LYS A 213 -33.84 -28.75 -19.33
CA LYS A 213 -35.06 -29.57 -19.17
C LYS A 213 -36.29 -28.84 -19.72
N ALA A 214 -37.07 -29.53 -20.53
CA ALA A 214 -38.25 -28.94 -21.21
C ALA A 214 -39.23 -28.25 -20.24
N GLU A 215 -39.39 -28.81 -19.03
CA GLU A 215 -40.18 -28.22 -17.95
C GLU A 215 -39.66 -26.89 -17.47
N ASN A 216 -38.33 -26.75 -17.32
CA ASN A 216 -37.69 -25.54 -16.84
C ASN A 216 -37.62 -24.46 -17.93
N LEU A 217 -37.29 -24.82 -19.16
CA LEU A 217 -37.28 -23.90 -20.30
C LEU A 217 -38.60 -23.18 -20.47
N LYS A 218 -39.75 -23.91 -20.32
CA LYS A 218 -41.09 -23.35 -20.45
C LYS A 218 -41.43 -22.28 -19.40
N THR A 219 -40.70 -22.24 -18.28
CA THR A 219 -40.91 -21.23 -17.22
C THR A 219 -40.21 -19.92 -17.51
N LEU A 220 -39.27 -19.88 -18.48
CA LEU A 220 -38.48 -18.73 -18.83
C LEU A 220 -39.25 -17.79 -19.79
N PRO A 221 -38.91 -16.50 -19.84
CA PRO A 221 -39.37 -15.59 -20.88
C PRO A 221 -39.04 -16.11 -22.29
N GLU A 222 -39.95 -15.94 -23.26
CA GLU A 222 -39.80 -16.41 -24.66
C GLU A 222 -38.43 -16.06 -25.27
N ARG A 223 -37.95 -14.83 -25.01
CA ARG A 223 -36.61 -14.40 -25.47
C ARG A 223 -35.51 -15.33 -24.97
N LEU A 224 -35.49 -15.69 -23.67
CA LEU A 224 -34.48 -16.56 -23.09
C LEU A 224 -34.63 -17.99 -23.61
N GLN A 225 -35.87 -18.48 -23.78
CA GLN A 225 -36.12 -19.79 -24.37
C GLN A 225 -35.48 -19.90 -25.76
N LYS A 226 -35.70 -18.85 -26.60
CA LYS A 226 -35.12 -18.80 -27.95
C LYS A 226 -33.59 -18.77 -27.92
N LEU A 227 -32.97 -17.88 -27.12
CA LEU A 227 -31.52 -17.78 -27.02
C LEU A 227 -30.88 -19.09 -26.52
N LEU A 228 -31.47 -19.74 -25.53
CA LEU A 228 -30.99 -21.02 -25.01
C LEU A 228 -31.16 -22.14 -26.05
N ALA A 229 -32.27 -22.18 -26.79
CA ALA A 229 -32.49 -23.17 -27.83
C ALA A 229 -31.50 -23.03 -29.00
N GLU A 230 -31.25 -21.79 -29.43
CA GLU A 230 -30.27 -21.50 -30.49
C GLU A 230 -28.81 -21.75 -30.05
N GLY A 231 -28.45 -21.52 -28.76
CA GLY A 231 -27.12 -21.65 -28.23
C GLY A 231 -26.85 -22.95 -27.43
N ALA A 232 -27.67 -23.99 -27.62
CA ALA A 232 -27.56 -25.20 -26.82
C ALA A 232 -26.23 -25.97 -27.03
N GLU A 233 -25.77 -26.06 -28.27
CA GLU A 233 -24.53 -26.71 -28.61
C GLU A 233 -23.32 -25.91 -28.09
N GLU A 234 -23.37 -24.59 -28.22
CA GLU A 234 -22.35 -23.68 -27.71
C GLU A 234 -22.24 -23.74 -26.17
N ALA A 235 -23.38 -23.87 -25.46
CA ALA A 235 -23.38 -24.02 -24.01
C ALA A 235 -22.69 -25.33 -23.58
N VAL A 236 -22.99 -26.45 -24.23
CA VAL A 236 -22.36 -27.75 -23.94
C VAL A 236 -20.85 -27.70 -24.23
N MET A 237 -20.47 -27.13 -25.38
CA MET A 237 -19.07 -26.96 -25.76
C MET A 237 -18.36 -26.04 -24.75
N SER A 238 -18.95 -24.91 -24.41
CA SER A 238 -18.38 -23.94 -23.44
C SER A 238 -18.20 -24.56 -22.07
N LYS A 239 -19.16 -25.36 -21.59
CA LYS A 239 -19.02 -26.13 -20.34
C LYS A 239 -17.82 -27.07 -20.41
N LYS A 240 -17.68 -27.82 -21.51
CA LYS A 240 -16.55 -28.75 -21.69
C LYS A 240 -15.21 -28.03 -21.69
N LEU A 241 -15.12 -26.85 -22.31
CA LEU A 241 -13.89 -26.05 -22.36
C LEU A 241 -13.54 -25.44 -20.99
N ALA A 242 -14.53 -24.99 -20.23
CA ALA A 242 -14.36 -24.39 -18.91
C ALA A 242 -14.08 -25.41 -17.80
N THR A 243 -14.45 -26.68 -18.00
CA THR A 243 -14.28 -27.73 -16.99
C THR A 243 -12.81 -28.19 -16.93
N LEU A 244 -12.25 -28.24 -15.73
CA LEU A 244 -10.92 -28.77 -15.49
C LEU A 244 -10.93 -30.30 -15.53
N ASP A 245 -9.90 -30.89 -16.14
CA ASP A 245 -9.68 -32.33 -16.07
C ASP A 245 -8.98 -32.70 -14.75
N LEU A 246 -9.70 -33.39 -13.88
CA LEU A 246 -9.22 -33.81 -12.56
C LEU A 246 -8.56 -35.19 -12.56
N LYS A 247 -8.33 -35.77 -13.76
CA LYS A 247 -7.79 -37.12 -13.97
C LYS A 247 -6.57 -37.14 -14.89
N ALA A 248 -5.83 -36.03 -14.95
CA ALA A 248 -4.57 -36.02 -15.67
C ALA A 248 -3.65 -37.12 -15.17
N PRO A 249 -2.89 -37.81 -16.06
CA PRO A 249 -2.09 -38.98 -15.70
C PRO A 249 -0.80 -38.58 -14.94
N ILE A 250 -0.98 -37.86 -13.82
CA ILE A 250 0.07 -37.49 -12.88
C ILE A 250 -0.27 -38.03 -11.48
N LYS A 251 0.75 -38.17 -10.65
CA LYS A 251 0.59 -38.68 -9.29
C LYS A 251 1.22 -37.69 -8.28
N LEU A 252 0.46 -37.36 -7.24
CA LEU A 252 0.96 -36.60 -6.12
C LEU A 252 1.86 -37.48 -5.25
N ASP A 253 3.11 -37.12 -5.14
CA ASP A 253 4.09 -37.72 -4.24
C ASP A 253 4.40 -36.71 -3.14
N LEU A 254 3.72 -36.85 -2.00
CA LEU A 254 3.83 -35.93 -0.88
C LEU A 254 5.24 -35.88 -0.29
N ASP A 255 5.97 -37.00 -0.33
CA ASP A 255 7.34 -37.06 0.20
C ASP A 255 8.30 -36.15 -0.58
N LYS A 256 8.04 -35.97 -1.88
CA LYS A 256 8.78 -35.04 -2.73
C LYS A 256 8.33 -33.60 -2.57
N CYS A 257 7.11 -33.38 -2.08
CA CYS A 257 6.53 -32.06 -1.88
C CYS A 257 6.79 -31.47 -0.50
N VAL A 258 7.43 -32.22 0.42
CA VAL A 258 7.72 -31.74 1.77
C VAL A 258 8.55 -30.46 1.68
N MET A 259 8.03 -29.37 2.25
CA MET A 259 8.80 -28.16 2.47
C MET A 259 9.77 -28.38 3.63
N ALA A 260 10.68 -29.33 3.45
CA ALA A 260 11.85 -29.50 4.29
C ALA A 260 12.87 -28.41 3.97
N ASP A 261 13.84 -28.26 4.86
CA ASP A 261 14.93 -27.29 4.76
C ASP A 261 15.55 -27.28 3.35
N TYR A 262 15.20 -26.28 2.55
CA TYR A 262 15.94 -25.99 1.34
C TYR A 262 17.30 -25.41 1.73
N ASP A 263 18.32 -25.68 0.92
CA ASP A 263 19.66 -25.14 1.15
C ASP A 263 19.66 -23.63 0.93
N GLN A 264 19.51 -22.88 2.03
CA GLN A 264 19.49 -21.42 2.01
C GLN A 264 20.70 -20.83 1.29
N ASN A 265 21.88 -21.43 1.41
CA ASN A 265 23.08 -20.95 0.73
C ASN A 265 22.96 -21.03 -0.80
N LYS A 266 22.29 -22.06 -1.33
CA LYS A 266 22.03 -22.15 -2.78
C LYS A 266 21.10 -21.05 -3.26
N VAL A 267 20.04 -20.76 -2.50
CA VAL A 267 19.10 -19.67 -2.84
C VAL A 267 19.78 -18.32 -2.73
N VAL A 268 20.52 -18.07 -1.65
CA VAL A 268 21.28 -16.83 -1.46
C VAL A 268 22.27 -16.61 -2.60
N LYS A 269 23.06 -17.64 -2.96
CA LYS A 269 24.03 -17.56 -4.06
C LYS A 269 23.35 -17.24 -5.41
N LEU A 270 22.20 -17.87 -5.70
CA LEU A 270 21.43 -17.54 -6.90
C LEU A 270 20.89 -16.11 -6.88
N PHE A 271 20.40 -15.63 -5.71
CA PHE A 271 19.92 -14.27 -5.57
C PHE A 271 21.03 -13.22 -5.59
N GLU A 272 22.25 -13.57 -5.15
CA GLU A 272 23.43 -12.74 -5.35
C GLU A 272 23.79 -12.60 -6.83
N GLU A 273 23.79 -13.74 -7.57
CA GLU A 273 24.01 -13.75 -9.03
C GLU A 273 22.99 -12.89 -9.78
N LEU A 274 21.71 -12.94 -9.37
CA LEU A 274 20.60 -12.16 -9.94
C LEU A 274 20.51 -10.73 -9.35
N GLU A 275 21.38 -10.39 -8.42
CA GLU A 275 21.42 -9.07 -7.74
C GLU A 275 20.14 -8.74 -6.93
N PHE A 276 19.45 -9.77 -6.41
CA PHE A 276 18.20 -9.65 -5.63
C PHE A 276 18.48 -9.40 -4.14
N LYS A 277 19.30 -8.39 -3.83
CA LYS A 277 19.74 -8.08 -2.45
C LYS A 277 18.59 -7.96 -1.45
N SER A 278 17.47 -7.35 -1.85
CA SER A 278 16.28 -7.19 -1.01
C SER A 278 15.54 -8.50 -0.71
N LEU A 279 15.72 -9.55 -1.52
CA LEU A 279 15.12 -10.86 -1.27
C LEU A 279 16.03 -11.75 -0.41
N ILE A 280 17.35 -11.54 -0.45
CA ILE A 280 18.32 -12.27 0.38
C ILE A 280 18.01 -12.07 1.86
N SER A 281 17.70 -10.84 2.28
CA SER A 281 17.32 -10.54 3.67
C SER A 281 16.02 -11.22 4.14
N ARG A 282 15.23 -11.77 3.22
CA ARG A 282 13.99 -12.52 3.53
C ARG A 282 14.21 -14.02 3.65
N ILE A 283 15.38 -14.52 3.23
CA ILE A 283 15.72 -15.96 3.20
C ILE A 283 16.65 -16.34 4.33
N SER A 284 17.65 -15.47 4.62
CA SER A 284 18.56 -15.72 5.71
C SER A 284 17.79 -15.83 7.03
N ASP A 285 17.97 -16.91 7.76
CA ASP A 285 17.51 -17.06 9.16
C ASP A 285 18.16 -16.04 10.10
N GLU A 286 19.11 -15.26 9.64
CA GLU A 286 19.31 -13.93 10.14
C GLU A 286 18.06 -13.09 9.82
N LYS A 287 16.93 -13.48 10.48
CA LYS A 287 15.92 -12.46 10.81
C LYS A 287 16.73 -11.29 11.29
N PRO A 288 16.58 -10.10 10.64
CA PRO A 288 17.25 -8.90 11.15
C PRO A 288 17.03 -8.96 12.64
N ILE A 289 18.10 -9.06 13.44
CA ILE A 289 17.98 -9.26 14.89
C ILE A 289 17.09 -8.09 15.31
N LYS A 290 15.79 -8.35 15.31
CA LYS A 290 14.82 -7.39 15.84
C LYS A 290 15.28 -7.27 17.27
N ASN A 291 15.79 -6.09 17.63
CA ASN A 291 16.13 -5.86 19.01
C ASN A 291 14.94 -6.34 19.81
N GLN A 292 15.15 -7.25 20.74
CA GLN A 292 14.08 -7.91 21.51
C GLN A 292 13.09 -6.88 22.07
N VAL A 293 13.61 -5.73 22.55
CA VAL A 293 12.81 -4.64 23.10
C VAL A 293 11.80 -4.07 22.08
N THR A 294 12.22 -3.83 20.83
CA THR A 294 11.34 -3.26 19.80
C THR A 294 10.41 -4.31 19.19
N PHE A 295 10.82 -5.57 19.16
CA PHE A 295 9.95 -6.67 18.78
C PHE A 295 8.84 -6.88 19.83
N ASP A 296 9.19 -6.90 21.11
CA ASP A 296 8.22 -7.02 22.20
C ASP A 296 7.26 -5.83 22.22
N LEU A 297 7.76 -4.62 21.91
CA LEU A 297 6.92 -3.42 21.77
C LEU A 297 5.91 -3.56 20.64
N ASP A 298 6.33 -4.06 19.46
CA ASP A 298 5.44 -4.29 18.33
C ASP A 298 4.37 -5.35 18.64
N VAL A 299 4.71 -6.39 19.40
CA VAL A 299 3.76 -7.39 19.92
C VAL A 299 2.77 -6.76 20.91
N GLN A 300 3.26 -5.93 21.85
CA GLN A 300 2.42 -5.29 22.87
C GLN A 300 1.46 -4.24 22.30
N VAL A 301 1.85 -3.50 21.25
CA VAL A 301 0.99 -2.48 20.64
C VAL A 301 -0.09 -3.09 19.75
N THR A 302 0.10 -4.31 19.24
CA THR A 302 -0.85 -4.98 18.35
C THR A 302 -2.28 -5.10 18.94
N PRO A 303 -2.49 -5.54 20.20
CA PRO A 303 -3.83 -5.55 20.82
C PRO A 303 -4.45 -4.14 20.93
N VAL A 304 -3.63 -3.12 21.17
CA VAL A 304 -4.10 -1.72 21.23
C VAL A 304 -4.66 -1.29 19.88
N LEU A 305 -3.95 -1.59 18.79
CA LEU A 305 -4.39 -1.30 17.43
C LEU A 305 -5.66 -2.06 17.06
N GLN A 306 -5.80 -3.31 17.49
CA GLN A 306 -7.02 -4.08 17.28
C GLN A 306 -8.24 -3.47 18.02
N LYS A 307 -8.05 -2.97 19.24
CA LYS A 307 -9.09 -2.23 19.97
C LYS A 307 -9.47 -0.95 19.26
N MET A 308 -8.48 -0.18 18.75
CA MET A 308 -8.71 1.03 17.97
C MET A 308 -9.51 0.73 16.71
N SER A 309 -9.10 -0.28 15.92
CA SER A 309 -9.82 -0.71 14.71
C SER A 309 -11.25 -1.14 15.04
N LYS A 310 -11.46 -1.90 16.12
CA LYS A 310 -12.78 -2.34 16.55
C LYS A 310 -13.66 -1.17 17.03
N THR A 311 -13.10 -0.19 17.72
CA THR A 311 -13.84 0.98 18.20
C THR A 311 -14.21 1.89 17.03
N GLY A 312 -13.28 2.15 16.13
CA GLY A 312 -13.47 3.05 15.00
C GLY A 312 -13.72 4.50 15.39
N ILE A 313 -13.89 5.38 14.40
CA ILE A 313 -14.17 6.81 14.59
C ILE A 313 -15.52 7.18 13.97
N LEU A 314 -16.35 7.91 14.71
CA LEU A 314 -17.69 8.33 14.28
C LEU A 314 -17.59 9.45 13.22
N VAL A 315 -18.42 9.35 12.16
CA VAL A 315 -18.41 10.28 11.04
C VAL A 315 -19.78 10.91 10.83
N ASP A 316 -19.82 12.23 10.70
CA ASP A 316 -21.00 12.98 10.30
C ASP A 316 -21.18 12.95 8.78
N LEU A 317 -21.96 11.96 8.31
CA LEU A 317 -22.28 11.79 6.88
C LEU A 317 -23.09 12.96 6.33
N LYS A 318 -23.90 13.64 7.14
CA LYS A 318 -24.69 14.79 6.67
C LYS A 318 -23.77 15.97 6.38
N PHE A 319 -22.80 16.20 7.25
CA PHE A 319 -21.77 17.21 7.04
C PHE A 319 -20.94 16.92 5.81
N LEU A 320 -20.44 15.68 5.65
CA LEU A 320 -19.66 15.27 4.47
C LEU A 320 -20.45 15.43 3.17
N ASN A 321 -21.71 15.02 3.15
CA ASN A 321 -22.55 15.17 1.97
C ASN A 321 -22.79 16.63 1.59
N LYS A 322 -23.05 17.51 2.57
CA LYS A 322 -23.21 18.95 2.34
C LYS A 322 -21.93 19.53 1.76
N MET A 323 -20.80 19.28 2.43
CA MET A 323 -19.48 19.70 1.94
C MET A 323 -19.19 19.18 0.52
N GLY A 324 -19.61 17.94 0.22
CA GLY A 324 -19.45 17.35 -1.10
C GLY A 324 -20.23 18.09 -2.20
N ILE A 325 -21.43 18.53 -1.92
CA ILE A 325 -22.25 19.33 -2.86
C ILE A 325 -21.52 20.67 -3.15
N ASP A 326 -21.06 21.36 -2.10
CA ASP A 326 -20.40 22.65 -2.23
C ASP A 326 -19.08 22.55 -3.01
N LEU A 327 -18.24 21.52 -2.69
CA LEU A 327 -16.97 21.30 -3.38
C LEU A 327 -17.14 20.87 -4.85
N LYS A 328 -18.13 20.03 -5.15
CA LYS A 328 -18.44 19.62 -6.53
C LYS A 328 -18.95 20.79 -7.37
N SER A 329 -19.76 21.66 -6.80
CA SER A 329 -20.19 22.91 -7.46
C SER A 329 -18.98 23.81 -7.78
N ARG A 330 -18.05 23.96 -6.84
CA ARG A 330 -16.81 24.73 -7.06
C ARG A 330 -15.91 24.09 -8.13
N LEU A 331 -15.80 22.75 -8.15
CA LEU A 331 -15.06 22.04 -9.20
C LEU A 331 -15.64 22.30 -10.60
N ILE A 332 -16.95 22.23 -10.75
CA ILE A 332 -17.63 22.49 -12.02
C ILE A 332 -17.33 23.94 -12.49
N ASN A 333 -17.41 24.91 -11.58
CA ASN A 333 -17.11 26.30 -11.91
C ASN A 333 -15.65 26.49 -12.34
N LEU A 334 -14.70 25.83 -11.65
CA LEU A 334 -13.28 25.86 -12.02
C LEU A 334 -13.03 25.18 -13.37
N GLU A 335 -13.69 24.07 -13.68
CA GLU A 335 -13.60 23.43 -15.00
C GLU A 335 -14.04 24.39 -16.10
N GLN A 336 -15.18 25.06 -15.94
CA GLN A 336 -15.68 26.04 -16.91
C GLN A 336 -14.70 27.21 -17.08
N GLU A 337 -14.15 27.72 -16.01
CA GLU A 337 -13.16 28.80 -16.05
C GLU A 337 -11.88 28.36 -16.76
N ILE A 338 -11.36 27.17 -16.45
CA ILE A 338 -10.19 26.60 -17.12
C ILE A 338 -10.48 26.44 -18.61
N TYR A 339 -11.61 25.84 -19.01
CA TYR A 339 -11.98 25.65 -20.41
C TYR A 339 -12.10 26.98 -21.16
N SER A 340 -12.62 28.02 -20.52
CA SER A 340 -12.67 29.35 -21.11
C SER A 340 -11.28 29.94 -21.38
N LYS A 341 -10.27 29.57 -20.60
CA LYS A 341 -8.87 30.04 -20.76
C LYS A 341 -8.08 29.23 -21.79
N ILE A 342 -8.38 27.94 -21.95
CA ILE A 342 -7.71 27.08 -22.93
C ILE A 342 -8.44 27.00 -24.28
N GLY A 343 -9.72 27.42 -24.33
CA GLY A 343 -10.53 27.52 -25.55
C GLY A 343 -11.31 26.24 -25.90
N HIS A 344 -11.17 25.15 -25.18
CA HIS A 344 -11.89 23.88 -25.41
C HIS A 344 -11.96 23.02 -24.13
N GLU A 345 -12.81 22.00 -24.15
CA GLU A 345 -12.96 21.05 -23.07
C GLU A 345 -11.95 19.90 -23.17
N ILE A 346 -11.39 19.48 -22.02
CA ILE A 346 -10.50 18.32 -21.90
C ILE A 346 -10.79 17.58 -20.59
N ASN A 347 -10.32 16.35 -20.49
CA ASN A 347 -10.26 15.70 -19.19
C ASN A 347 -9.04 16.22 -18.39
N LEU A 348 -9.28 17.14 -17.46
CA LEU A 348 -8.25 17.76 -16.60
C LEU A 348 -7.51 16.73 -15.71
N ASN A 349 -8.11 15.56 -15.50
CA ASN A 349 -7.49 14.45 -14.76
C ASN A 349 -6.69 13.50 -15.66
N SER A 350 -6.65 13.75 -16.98
CA SER A 350 -5.82 12.99 -17.93
C SER A 350 -4.44 13.65 -18.09
N PRO A 351 -3.34 13.04 -17.57
CA PRO A 351 -2.01 13.59 -17.76
C PRO A 351 -1.63 13.77 -19.23
N LYS A 352 -2.11 12.88 -20.11
CA LYS A 352 -1.84 12.95 -21.56
C LYS A 352 -2.50 14.17 -22.22
N GLN A 353 -3.78 14.44 -21.93
CA GLN A 353 -4.47 15.60 -22.48
C GLN A 353 -3.90 16.89 -21.93
N LEU A 354 -3.65 16.93 -20.61
CA LEU A 354 -3.06 18.10 -19.98
C LEU A 354 -1.65 18.43 -20.51
N GLN A 355 -0.82 17.41 -20.82
CA GLN A 355 0.48 17.63 -21.47
C GLN A 355 0.35 18.37 -22.80
N ILE A 356 -0.62 17.98 -23.64
CA ILE A 356 -0.86 18.61 -24.94
C ILE A 356 -1.21 20.08 -24.72
N VAL A 357 -2.17 20.36 -23.86
CA VAL A 357 -2.58 21.74 -23.56
C VAL A 357 -1.41 22.58 -23.06
N LEU A 358 -0.72 22.13 -22.02
CA LEU A 358 0.32 22.93 -21.38
C LEU A 358 1.54 23.16 -22.31
N PHE A 359 1.99 22.13 -23.00
CA PHE A 359 3.28 22.18 -23.69
C PHE A 359 3.18 22.31 -25.20
N ASP A 360 2.07 21.89 -25.84
CA ASP A 360 1.91 21.97 -27.28
C ASP A 360 1.02 23.16 -27.71
N GLU A 361 -0.04 23.47 -26.96
CA GLU A 361 -0.94 24.58 -27.25
C GLU A 361 -0.46 25.88 -26.58
N LEU A 362 -0.29 25.89 -25.28
CA LEU A 362 0.14 27.04 -24.47
C LEU A 362 1.66 27.29 -24.57
N LYS A 363 2.44 26.37 -25.16
CA LYS A 363 3.90 26.47 -25.33
C LYS A 363 4.69 26.74 -24.04
N LEU A 364 4.24 26.23 -22.91
CA LEU A 364 4.91 26.44 -21.62
C LEU A 364 6.24 25.68 -21.56
N PRO A 365 7.22 26.15 -20.76
CA PRO A 365 8.53 25.49 -20.65
C PRO A 365 8.42 24.09 -20.01
N VAL A 366 9.24 23.16 -20.51
CA VAL A 366 9.28 21.78 -19.98
C VAL A 366 10.43 21.65 -18.99
N PHE A 367 10.11 21.63 -17.70
CA PHE A 367 11.12 21.47 -16.63
C PHE A 367 11.47 20.02 -16.35
N LYS A 368 10.49 19.09 -16.50
CA LYS A 368 10.66 17.69 -16.12
C LYS A 368 10.05 16.75 -17.16
N LYS A 369 10.82 15.69 -17.49
CA LYS A 369 10.34 14.60 -18.36
C LYS A 369 10.24 13.30 -17.57
N THR A 370 9.22 12.50 -17.85
CA THR A 370 9.04 11.14 -17.34
C THR A 370 9.30 10.13 -18.45
N LYS A 371 9.32 8.84 -18.13
CA LYS A 371 9.44 7.77 -19.15
C LYS A 371 8.29 7.79 -20.18
N THR A 372 7.11 8.31 -19.80
CA THR A 372 5.89 8.32 -20.60
C THR A 372 5.57 9.68 -21.25
N GLY A 373 6.42 10.70 -21.05
CA GLY A 373 6.23 12.03 -21.62
C GLY A 373 6.69 13.16 -20.69
N ARG A 374 6.16 14.37 -20.94
CA ARG A 374 6.44 15.55 -20.11
C ARG A 374 5.64 15.46 -18.82
N SER A 375 6.25 15.82 -17.70
CA SER A 375 5.56 15.74 -16.40
C SER A 375 4.47 16.81 -16.29
N THR A 376 3.36 16.42 -15.67
CA THR A 376 2.29 17.32 -15.24
C THR A 376 2.01 17.11 -13.76
N ASP A 377 3.00 16.61 -12.99
CA ASP A 377 2.85 16.44 -11.55
C ASP A 377 2.71 17.79 -10.82
N GLU A 378 2.34 17.72 -9.56
CA GLU A 378 2.08 18.91 -8.72
C GLU A 378 3.32 19.81 -8.66
N GLU A 379 4.53 19.24 -8.60
CA GLU A 379 5.80 19.96 -8.59
C GLU A 379 5.97 20.79 -9.87
N THR A 380 5.78 20.15 -11.03
CA THR A 380 5.86 20.82 -12.35
C THR A 380 4.81 21.92 -12.50
N LEU A 381 3.57 21.70 -12.02
CA LEU A 381 2.54 22.74 -12.08
C LEU A 381 2.85 23.92 -11.17
N HIS A 382 3.47 23.70 -10.03
CA HIS A 382 3.95 24.78 -9.16
C HIS A 382 5.11 25.58 -9.80
N GLU A 383 6.03 24.92 -10.51
CA GLU A 383 7.09 25.60 -11.26
C GLU A 383 6.53 26.47 -12.40
N LEU A 384 5.37 26.08 -12.95
CA LEU A 384 4.65 26.80 -13.99
C LEU A 384 3.65 27.85 -13.45
N ALA A 385 3.50 28.00 -12.13
CA ALA A 385 2.42 28.78 -11.53
C ALA A 385 2.30 30.22 -12.07
N ASP A 386 3.41 30.87 -12.37
CA ASP A 386 3.47 32.25 -12.87
C ASP A 386 3.56 32.31 -14.41
N ALA A 387 3.60 31.18 -15.11
CA ALA A 387 3.82 31.13 -16.54
C ALA A 387 2.56 31.40 -17.38
N HIS A 388 1.36 31.14 -16.83
CA HIS A 388 0.10 31.35 -17.51
C HIS A 388 -1.07 31.47 -16.52
N LEU A 389 -2.10 32.27 -16.86
CA LEU A 389 -3.27 32.52 -16.00
C LEU A 389 -4.10 31.26 -15.67
N VAL A 390 -3.97 30.18 -16.42
CA VAL A 390 -4.66 28.92 -16.16
C VAL A 390 -3.99 28.12 -15.02
N MET A 391 -2.73 28.37 -14.71
CA MET A 391 -1.96 27.53 -13.79
C MET A 391 -2.47 27.57 -12.34
N PRO A 392 -2.78 28.75 -11.74
CA PRO A 392 -3.38 28.80 -10.43
C PRO A 392 -4.71 28.03 -10.35
N LEU A 393 -5.54 28.14 -11.39
CA LEU A 393 -6.84 27.44 -11.46
C LEU A 393 -6.65 25.91 -11.55
N LEU A 394 -5.68 25.44 -12.31
CA LEU A 394 -5.35 24.02 -12.39
C LEU A 394 -4.82 23.45 -11.07
N LEU A 395 -4.02 24.22 -10.36
CA LEU A 395 -3.53 23.84 -9.03
C LEU A 395 -4.69 23.73 -8.03
N GLU A 396 -5.58 24.73 -8.01
CA GLU A 396 -6.79 24.71 -7.18
C GLU A 396 -7.71 23.56 -7.55
N TYR A 397 -7.98 23.36 -8.84
CA TYR A 397 -8.78 22.25 -9.34
C TYR A 397 -8.26 20.90 -8.84
N ARG A 398 -6.96 20.65 -8.95
CA ARG A 398 -6.34 19.40 -8.50
C ARG A 398 -6.45 19.19 -7.00
N GLN A 399 -6.25 20.23 -6.22
CA GLN A 399 -6.41 20.15 -4.77
C GLN A 399 -7.86 19.78 -4.41
N LEU A 400 -8.84 20.46 -5.00
CA LEU A 400 -10.25 20.20 -4.78
C LEU A 400 -10.65 18.79 -5.27
N PHE A 401 -10.22 18.42 -6.46
CA PHE A 401 -10.51 17.09 -7.02
C PHE A 401 -9.97 15.96 -6.15
N LYS A 402 -8.75 16.11 -5.65
CA LYS A 402 -8.14 15.16 -4.70
C LYS A 402 -8.96 15.05 -3.41
N LEU A 403 -9.43 16.17 -2.87
CA LEU A 403 -10.26 16.19 -1.66
C LEU A 403 -11.60 15.48 -1.89
N VAL A 404 -12.27 15.80 -2.99
CA VAL A 404 -13.56 15.18 -3.34
C VAL A 404 -13.39 13.69 -3.57
N SER A 405 -12.47 13.29 -4.45
CA SER A 405 -12.33 11.88 -4.84
C SER A 405 -11.79 10.99 -3.71
N THR A 406 -10.83 11.51 -2.92
CA THR A 406 -10.15 10.71 -1.90
C THR A 406 -10.92 10.64 -0.58
N TYR A 407 -11.65 11.74 -0.23
CA TYR A 407 -12.31 11.81 1.07
C TYR A 407 -13.83 11.90 0.97
N VAL A 408 -14.37 12.88 0.23
CA VAL A 408 -15.81 13.12 0.19
C VAL A 408 -16.59 11.95 -0.43
N ASP A 409 -16.09 11.40 -1.54
CA ASP A 409 -16.73 10.28 -2.24
C ASP A 409 -16.33 8.89 -1.72
N ALA A 410 -15.14 8.80 -1.09
CA ALA A 410 -14.60 7.52 -0.63
C ALA A 410 -14.97 7.20 0.83
N LEU A 411 -14.85 8.18 1.76
CA LEU A 411 -15.11 7.93 3.18
C LEU A 411 -16.53 7.41 3.48
N PRO A 412 -17.60 7.96 2.88
CA PRO A 412 -18.96 7.43 3.13
C PRO A 412 -19.13 5.94 2.81
N LYS A 413 -18.37 5.41 1.84
CA LYS A 413 -18.39 3.99 1.46
C LYS A 413 -17.70 3.07 2.49
N SER A 414 -16.90 3.65 3.37
CA SER A 414 -16.16 2.94 4.42
C SER A 414 -16.83 3.05 5.79
N VAL A 415 -17.96 3.76 5.88
CA VAL A 415 -18.72 3.89 7.15
C VAL A 415 -19.54 2.63 7.39
N GLY A 416 -19.37 2.02 8.54
CA GLY A 416 -20.11 0.86 8.99
C GLY A 416 -21.56 1.19 9.39
N SER A 417 -22.35 0.16 9.68
CA SER A 417 -23.76 0.30 10.13
C SER A 417 -23.91 1.06 11.45
N ASP A 418 -22.86 1.15 12.23
CA ASP A 418 -22.78 1.91 13.49
C ASP A 418 -22.40 3.39 13.28
N GLY A 419 -22.22 3.84 12.03
CA GLY A 419 -21.83 5.20 11.69
C GLY A 419 -20.33 5.48 11.83
N ARG A 420 -19.50 4.46 12.03
CA ARG A 420 -18.05 4.60 12.28
C ARG A 420 -17.22 4.08 11.10
N ILE A 421 -16.03 4.61 10.97
CA ILE A 421 -14.98 4.07 10.11
C ILE A 421 -14.05 3.21 10.96
N HIS A 422 -13.88 1.96 10.55
CA HIS A 422 -13.00 0.96 11.17
C HIS A 422 -11.77 0.73 10.31
N SER A 423 -10.80 1.64 10.41
CA SER A 423 -9.55 1.51 9.67
C SER A 423 -8.69 0.37 10.24
N THR A 424 -7.95 -0.31 9.38
CA THR A 424 -6.97 -1.31 9.77
C THR A 424 -5.62 -0.65 10.01
N PHE A 425 -5.04 -0.84 11.21
CA PHE A 425 -3.72 -0.36 11.55
C PHE A 425 -2.69 -1.48 11.50
N ASN A 426 -1.54 -1.22 10.84
CA ASN A 426 -0.45 -2.17 10.72
C ASN A 426 0.80 -1.68 11.46
N VAL A 427 1.40 -2.56 12.24
CA VAL A 427 2.63 -2.29 13.02
C VAL A 427 3.86 -2.18 12.11
N GLU A 428 3.92 -2.98 11.06
CA GLU A 428 5.06 -3.10 10.15
C GLU A 428 4.85 -2.39 8.80
N GLY A 429 3.92 -1.44 8.74
CA GLY A 429 3.52 -0.79 7.49
C GLY A 429 4.54 0.18 6.89
N ALA A 430 5.57 0.59 7.64
CA ALA A 430 6.61 1.50 7.19
C ALA A 430 8.00 1.04 7.62
N ALA A 431 9.00 1.20 6.73
CA ALA A 431 10.40 0.86 6.99
C ALA A 431 11.03 1.65 8.15
N THR A 432 10.41 2.76 8.58
CA THR A 432 10.82 3.56 9.73
C THR A 432 10.28 3.03 11.06
N GLY A 433 9.43 2.02 11.06
CA GLY A 433 8.71 1.55 12.25
C GLY A 433 7.44 2.33 12.57
N ARG A 434 7.08 3.34 11.77
CA ARG A 434 5.80 4.05 11.91
C ARG A 434 4.63 3.11 11.65
N LEU A 435 3.52 3.32 12.35
CA LEU A 435 2.26 2.65 12.05
C LEU A 435 1.74 3.09 10.69
N SER A 436 1.04 2.23 10.00
CA SER A 436 0.27 2.59 8.81
C SER A 436 -1.21 2.29 9.00
N SER A 437 -2.05 3.00 8.26
CA SER A 437 -3.50 2.86 8.26
C SER A 437 -3.99 2.55 6.86
N GLN A 438 -4.94 1.62 6.73
CA GLN A 438 -5.53 1.23 5.44
C GLN A 438 -7.01 0.90 5.59
N ASP A 439 -7.71 0.93 4.48
CA ASP A 439 -9.12 0.57 4.31
C ASP A 439 -10.10 1.31 5.26
N PRO A 440 -10.11 2.67 5.28
CA PRO A 440 -9.31 3.64 4.53
C PRO A 440 -8.06 4.12 5.29
N ASN A 441 -7.10 4.75 4.57
CA ASN A 441 -5.97 5.39 5.22
C ASN A 441 -6.36 6.73 5.85
N LEU A 442 -6.61 6.74 7.16
CA LEU A 442 -6.98 7.92 7.93
C LEU A 442 -5.77 8.82 8.28
N GLN A 443 -4.54 8.30 8.18
CA GLN A 443 -3.32 9.08 8.47
C GLN A 443 -2.99 10.09 7.36
N ASN A 444 -3.61 9.97 6.19
CA ASN A 444 -3.44 10.89 5.07
C ASN A 444 -4.44 12.06 5.06
N ILE A 445 -5.34 12.15 6.04
CA ILE A 445 -6.29 13.26 6.15
C ILE A 445 -5.51 14.55 6.39
N PRO A 446 -5.66 15.59 5.52
CA PRO A 446 -4.85 16.80 5.59
C PRO A 446 -4.94 17.51 6.94
N VAL A 447 -3.81 17.98 7.44
CA VAL A 447 -3.74 18.80 8.68
C VAL A 447 -3.73 20.29 8.36
N ARG A 448 -3.14 20.67 7.20
CA ARG A 448 -2.86 22.05 6.83
C ARG A 448 -3.81 22.56 5.74
N GLY A 449 -4.03 23.90 5.73
CA GLY A 449 -4.91 24.57 4.80
C GLY A 449 -6.37 24.57 5.27
N GLU A 450 -7.16 25.53 4.76
CA GLU A 450 -8.58 25.70 5.12
C GLU A 450 -9.38 24.41 4.88
N MET A 451 -9.12 23.74 3.77
CA MET A 451 -9.82 22.55 3.35
C MET A 451 -9.52 21.30 4.20
N GLY A 452 -8.28 21.16 4.70
CA GLY A 452 -7.90 20.04 5.59
C GLY A 452 -8.62 20.11 6.93
N GLY A 453 -8.70 21.30 7.51
CA GLY A 453 -9.47 21.56 8.74
C GLY A 453 -10.96 21.25 8.57
N GLU A 454 -11.53 21.58 7.41
CA GLU A 454 -12.95 21.31 7.13
C GLU A 454 -13.27 19.81 7.09
N ILE A 455 -12.45 18.98 6.42
CA ILE A 455 -12.67 17.51 6.40
C ILE A 455 -12.62 16.93 7.82
N ARG A 456 -11.71 17.42 8.67
CA ARG A 456 -11.59 16.94 10.05
C ARG A 456 -12.84 17.20 10.90
N LYS A 457 -13.64 18.23 10.56
CA LYS A 457 -14.92 18.50 11.24
C LYS A 457 -15.96 17.39 11.07
N ALA A 458 -15.82 16.58 10.01
CA ALA A 458 -16.68 15.42 9.80
C ALA A 458 -16.44 14.28 10.80
N PHE A 459 -15.31 14.26 11.49
CA PHE A 459 -14.97 13.26 12.50
C PHE A 459 -15.38 13.77 13.87
N ILE A 460 -16.48 13.24 14.39
CA ILE A 460 -17.18 13.78 15.55
C ILE A 460 -17.12 12.88 16.77
N ALA A 461 -17.32 13.47 17.94
CA ALA A 461 -17.57 12.70 19.15
C ALA A 461 -19.03 12.19 19.20
N PRO A 462 -19.31 11.00 19.75
CA PRO A 462 -20.67 10.55 20.01
C PRO A 462 -21.40 11.46 21.01
N LYS A 463 -22.73 11.39 21.00
CA LYS A 463 -23.55 12.15 21.94
C LYS A 463 -23.12 11.90 23.40
N GLY A 464 -22.83 12.97 24.14
CA GLY A 464 -22.38 12.90 25.55
C GLY A 464 -20.89 12.65 25.72
N LYS A 465 -20.11 12.64 24.63
CA LYS A 465 -18.64 12.55 24.65
C LYS A 465 -18.00 13.75 23.96
N VAL A 466 -16.69 13.86 24.10
CA VAL A 466 -15.83 14.82 23.39
C VAL A 466 -14.60 14.10 22.86
N LEU A 467 -13.96 14.68 21.86
CA LEU A 467 -12.65 14.23 21.40
C LEU A 467 -11.56 14.93 22.21
N LEU A 468 -10.55 14.17 22.61
CA LEU A 468 -9.30 14.65 23.22
C LEU A 468 -8.17 14.26 22.28
N ALA A 469 -7.37 15.23 21.84
CA ALA A 469 -6.15 15.02 21.07
C ALA A 469 -4.93 15.30 21.93
N ALA A 470 -3.91 14.47 21.80
CA ALA A 470 -2.61 14.64 22.43
C ALA A 470 -1.53 14.52 21.33
N ASP A 471 -0.78 15.59 21.11
CA ASP A 471 0.20 15.71 20.01
C ASP A 471 1.58 16.03 20.58
N TYR A 472 2.60 15.32 20.13
CA TYR A 472 3.97 15.65 20.48
C TYR A 472 4.42 16.95 19.83
N SER A 473 4.87 17.90 20.64
CA SER A 473 5.40 19.17 20.14
C SER A 473 6.81 18.99 19.59
N GLN A 474 6.96 19.00 18.26
CA GLN A 474 8.25 19.00 17.55
C GLN A 474 9.17 17.82 17.94
N ILE A 475 8.63 16.64 18.13
CA ILE A 475 9.36 15.47 18.69
C ILE A 475 10.62 15.11 17.89
N GLU A 476 10.55 15.14 16.56
CA GLU A 476 11.69 14.78 15.72
C GLU A 476 12.88 15.73 15.93
N LEU A 477 12.63 17.04 16.12
CA LEU A 477 13.70 18.00 16.40
C LEU A 477 14.25 17.85 17.84
N ARG A 478 13.43 17.45 18.79
CA ARG A 478 13.88 17.12 20.17
C ARG A 478 14.75 15.86 20.17
N ILE A 479 14.38 14.84 19.40
CA ILE A 479 15.17 13.63 19.24
C ILE A 479 16.49 13.98 18.56
N MET A 480 16.49 14.82 17.52
CA MET A 480 17.71 15.28 16.85
C MET A 480 18.63 16.04 17.81
N ALA A 481 18.09 16.94 18.65
CA ALA A 481 18.86 17.64 19.68
C ALA A 481 19.51 16.68 20.70
N HIS A 482 18.77 15.61 21.06
CA HIS A 482 19.31 14.56 21.95
C HIS A 482 20.42 13.75 21.28
N LEU A 483 20.20 13.28 20.04
CA LEU A 483 21.12 12.42 19.31
C LEU A 483 22.41 13.15 18.91
N SER A 484 22.29 14.40 18.44
CA SER A 484 23.46 15.22 18.06
C SER A 484 24.23 15.74 19.26
N GLY A 485 23.54 15.95 20.37
CA GLY A 485 24.10 16.59 21.53
C GLY A 485 24.24 18.12 21.39
N ASP A 486 23.70 18.73 20.33
CA ASP A 486 23.87 20.15 20.02
C ASP A 486 23.36 21.06 21.16
N GLU A 487 24.30 21.81 21.75
CA GLU A 487 24.04 22.64 22.93
C GLU A 487 23.12 23.83 22.62
N ALA A 488 23.15 24.36 21.40
CA ALA A 488 22.28 25.46 21.02
C ALA A 488 20.83 25.03 20.87
N LEU A 489 20.59 23.84 20.27
CA LEU A 489 19.25 23.27 20.19
C LEU A 489 18.73 22.86 21.58
N LYS A 490 19.57 22.25 22.41
CA LYS A 490 19.18 21.87 23.78
C LYS A 490 18.74 23.07 24.58
N LYS A 491 19.56 24.14 24.62
CA LYS A 491 19.22 25.38 25.33
C LYS A 491 17.93 26.01 24.81
N ALA A 492 17.72 26.01 23.47
CA ALA A 492 16.50 26.55 22.92
C ALA A 492 15.24 25.78 23.41
N PHE A 493 15.31 24.46 23.48
CA PHE A 493 14.21 23.64 24.01
C PHE A 493 14.03 23.75 25.53
N GLU A 494 15.11 23.84 26.29
CA GLU A 494 15.07 24.04 27.76
C GLU A 494 14.44 25.38 28.13
N GLN A 495 14.72 26.41 27.34
CA GLN A 495 14.19 27.76 27.54
C GLN A 495 12.77 27.96 26.95
N GLY A 496 12.21 26.89 26.30
CA GLY A 496 10.89 26.99 25.66
C GLY A 496 10.83 27.93 24.47
N LEU A 497 11.98 28.23 23.83
CA LEU A 497 12.02 29.15 22.68
C LEU A 497 11.39 28.49 21.45
N ASP A 498 10.84 29.32 20.56
CA ASP A 498 10.45 28.88 19.22
C ASP A 498 11.67 28.48 18.41
N ILE A 499 11.87 27.16 18.27
CA ILE A 499 13.03 26.59 17.62
C ILE A 499 13.22 27.07 16.17
N HIS A 500 12.13 27.35 15.47
CA HIS A 500 12.18 27.84 14.09
C HIS A 500 12.66 29.29 14.03
N SER A 501 12.25 30.11 14.98
CA SER A 501 12.77 31.48 15.13
C SER A 501 14.20 31.47 15.62
N ALA A 502 14.56 30.59 16.55
CA ALA A 502 15.94 30.46 17.03
C ALA A 502 16.91 30.02 15.90
N THR A 503 16.49 29.09 15.06
CA THR A 503 17.25 28.68 13.86
C THR A 503 17.40 29.84 12.88
N ALA A 504 16.30 30.56 12.59
CA ALA A 504 16.34 31.71 11.69
C ALA A 504 17.25 32.83 12.23
N ALA A 505 17.17 33.13 13.54
CA ALA A 505 18.03 34.12 14.19
C ALA A 505 19.52 33.82 13.94
N LYS A 506 19.91 32.53 14.03
CA LYS A 506 21.27 32.08 13.77
C LYS A 506 21.65 32.18 12.29
N ILE A 507 20.83 31.65 11.39
CA ILE A 507 21.08 31.68 9.93
C ILE A 507 21.22 33.12 9.41
N PHE A 508 20.35 34.01 9.85
CA PHE A 508 20.33 35.43 9.44
C PHE A 508 21.18 36.32 10.31
N LYS A 509 21.83 35.78 11.36
CA LYS A 509 22.66 36.55 12.33
C LYS A 509 21.90 37.75 12.94
N LEU A 510 20.66 37.50 13.35
CA LEU A 510 19.76 38.48 13.92
C LEU A 510 19.42 38.15 15.39
N PRO A 511 19.13 39.15 16.21
CA PRO A 511 18.49 38.92 17.50
C PRO A 511 17.14 38.23 17.33
N LEU A 512 16.77 37.33 18.23
CA LEU A 512 15.56 36.50 18.15
C LEU A 512 14.28 37.35 17.95
N GLU A 513 14.21 38.50 18.62
CA GLU A 513 13.08 39.44 18.61
C GLU A 513 12.93 40.19 17.27
N LYS A 514 13.97 40.14 16.42
CA LYS A 514 13.97 40.77 15.08
C LYS A 514 13.68 39.82 13.95
N VAL A 515 13.45 38.54 14.26
CA VAL A 515 13.15 37.55 13.24
C VAL A 515 11.76 37.76 12.67
N SER A 516 11.65 38.01 11.36
CA SER A 516 10.37 38.17 10.69
C SER A 516 9.64 36.82 10.53
N LYS A 517 8.33 36.87 10.22
CA LYS A 517 7.52 35.69 9.96
C LYS A 517 8.03 34.90 8.77
N GLU A 518 8.52 35.59 7.73
CA GLU A 518 9.13 34.97 6.53
C GLU A 518 10.44 34.26 6.91
N GLN A 519 11.32 34.92 7.66
CA GLN A 519 12.58 34.36 8.13
C GLN A 519 12.36 33.14 9.05
N ARG A 520 11.36 33.22 9.94
CA ARG A 520 10.90 32.06 10.72
C ARG A 520 10.46 30.90 9.82
N GLY A 521 9.78 31.22 8.71
CA GLY A 521 9.41 30.21 7.67
C GLY A 521 10.64 29.54 7.07
N VAL A 522 11.70 30.32 6.76
CA VAL A 522 12.99 29.76 6.30
C VAL A 522 13.59 28.86 7.37
N GLY A 523 13.68 29.30 8.62
CA GLY A 523 14.20 28.49 9.73
C GLY A 523 13.43 27.18 9.91
N LYS A 524 12.09 27.22 9.77
CA LYS A 524 11.27 26.01 9.77
C LYS A 524 11.63 25.05 8.64
N THR A 525 11.74 25.56 7.42
CA THR A 525 12.08 24.76 6.25
C THR A 525 13.48 24.18 6.40
N MET A 526 14.43 24.95 6.92
CA MET A 526 15.80 24.49 7.19
C MET A 526 15.85 23.33 8.19
N ASN A 527 15.17 23.45 9.32
CA ASN A 527 15.12 22.40 10.32
C ASN A 527 14.61 21.07 9.75
N PHE A 528 13.55 21.11 8.94
CA PHE A 528 13.03 19.90 8.31
C PHE A 528 13.88 19.43 7.12
N ALA A 529 14.42 20.34 6.31
CA ALA A 529 15.31 19.99 5.21
C ALA A 529 16.55 19.23 5.71
N THR A 530 17.16 19.72 6.79
CA THR A 530 18.30 19.07 7.42
C THR A 530 17.93 17.71 7.99
N LEU A 531 16.83 17.64 8.74
CA LEU A 531 16.30 16.39 9.30
C LEU A 531 16.10 15.32 8.24
N TYR A 532 15.60 15.70 7.05
CA TYR A 532 15.33 14.79 5.94
C TYR A 532 16.48 14.66 4.94
N GLY A 533 17.65 15.23 5.22
CA GLY A 533 18.84 15.16 4.35
C GLY A 533 18.62 15.77 2.97
N GLN A 534 17.83 16.84 2.86
CA GLN A 534 17.59 17.52 1.60
C GLN A 534 18.81 18.33 1.16
N GLY A 535 19.20 18.17 -0.10
CA GLY A 535 20.29 18.97 -0.69
C GLY A 535 19.82 20.36 -1.19
N PRO A 536 20.79 21.20 -1.63
CA PRO A 536 20.52 22.57 -2.04
C PRO A 536 19.48 22.72 -3.16
N HIS A 537 19.42 21.81 -4.11
CA HIS A 537 18.41 21.82 -5.18
C HIS A 537 16.98 21.67 -4.66
N ALA A 538 16.76 20.76 -3.71
CA ALA A 538 15.44 20.56 -3.12
C ALA A 538 15.05 21.76 -2.24
N LEU A 539 16.00 22.30 -1.47
CA LEU A 539 15.80 23.46 -0.63
C LEU A 539 15.50 24.74 -1.46
N SER A 540 16.24 24.96 -2.56
CA SER A 540 16.04 26.08 -3.49
C SER A 540 14.59 26.11 -3.99
N ARG A 541 14.05 24.96 -4.39
CA ARG A 541 12.65 24.81 -4.82
C ARG A 541 11.66 25.06 -3.67
N SER A 542 11.94 24.48 -2.50
CA SER A 542 11.04 24.64 -1.34
C SER A 542 10.92 26.07 -0.85
N LEU A 543 12.01 26.82 -0.90
CA LEU A 543 12.08 28.22 -0.47
C LEU A 543 11.85 29.22 -1.61
N LYS A 544 11.79 28.77 -2.88
CA LYS A 544 11.71 29.61 -4.08
C LYS A 544 12.85 30.64 -4.14
N VAL A 545 14.05 30.23 -3.80
CA VAL A 545 15.27 31.07 -3.83
C VAL A 545 16.30 30.48 -4.82
N PRO A 546 17.24 31.28 -5.36
CA PRO A 546 18.32 30.76 -6.18
C PRO A 546 19.12 29.66 -5.47
N PHE A 547 19.66 28.72 -6.28
CA PHE A 547 20.46 27.60 -5.77
C PHE A 547 21.58 28.00 -4.84
N GLU A 548 22.34 29.08 -5.19
CA GLU A 548 23.45 29.57 -4.36
C GLU A 548 22.98 30.11 -3.00
N ILE A 549 21.82 30.71 -2.93
CA ILE A 549 21.20 31.16 -1.67
C ILE A 549 20.81 29.94 -0.81
N ALA A 550 20.15 28.94 -1.42
CA ALA A 550 19.80 27.72 -0.71
C ALA A 550 21.05 26.97 -0.19
N ARG A 551 22.11 26.95 -1.00
CA ARG A 551 23.40 26.39 -0.61
C ARG A 551 24.00 27.13 0.57
N SER A 552 24.05 28.47 0.52
CA SER A 552 24.58 29.28 1.62
C SER A 552 23.79 29.08 2.92
N TYR A 553 22.47 28.90 2.86
CA TYR A 553 21.68 28.60 4.04
C TYR A 553 22.03 27.24 4.67
N ILE A 554 22.31 26.22 3.87
CA ILE A 554 22.75 24.91 4.39
C ILE A 554 24.12 25.02 5.02
N GLU A 555 25.06 25.72 4.37
CA GLU A 555 26.42 25.95 4.89
C GLU A 555 26.36 26.71 6.22
N GLU A 556 25.58 27.80 6.30
CA GLU A 556 25.40 28.57 7.53
C GLU A 556 24.70 27.74 8.63
N TYR A 557 23.70 26.93 8.28
CA TYR A 557 23.03 26.05 9.24
C TYR A 557 24.02 25.11 9.91
N PHE A 558 24.86 24.40 9.14
CA PHE A 558 25.84 23.49 9.70
C PHE A 558 27.01 24.19 10.40
N ALA A 559 27.35 25.43 10.01
CA ALA A 559 28.27 26.26 10.75
C ALA A 559 27.74 26.69 12.13
N GLN A 560 26.41 26.85 12.26
CA GLN A 560 25.77 27.20 13.53
C GLN A 560 25.40 26.00 14.41
N PHE A 561 25.29 24.80 13.79
CA PHE A 561 24.93 23.54 14.46
C PHE A 561 25.93 22.43 14.05
N PRO A 562 27.23 22.56 14.41
CA PRO A 562 28.28 21.63 13.95
C PRO A 562 28.07 20.22 14.50
N GLU A 563 27.52 20.07 15.70
CA GLU A 563 27.28 18.77 16.32
C GLU A 563 26.20 17.96 15.53
N ILE A 564 25.27 18.64 14.87
CA ILE A 564 24.31 17.96 13.97
C ILE A 564 25.05 17.39 12.76
N ALA A 565 25.94 18.17 12.13
CA ALA A 565 26.73 17.70 10.99
C ALA A 565 27.60 16.51 11.37
N GLU A 566 28.27 16.57 12.53
CA GLU A 566 29.10 15.49 13.06
C GLU A 566 28.27 14.22 13.34
N TRP A 567 27.11 14.36 13.96
CA TRP A 567 26.20 13.25 14.21
C TRP A 567 25.72 12.60 12.89
N MET A 568 25.34 13.38 11.91
CA MET A 568 24.93 12.88 10.59
C MET A 568 26.07 12.09 9.94
N GLN A 569 27.29 12.62 9.98
CA GLN A 569 28.48 11.96 9.42
C GLN A 569 28.74 10.62 10.12
N LYS A 570 28.76 10.59 11.46
CA LYS A 570 28.94 9.38 12.26
C LYS A 570 27.84 8.34 11.98
N THR A 571 26.61 8.79 11.80
CA THR A 571 25.48 7.91 11.48
C THR A 571 25.63 7.27 10.10
N LEU A 572 26.13 8.02 9.11
CA LEU A 572 26.43 7.51 7.78
C LEU A 572 27.59 6.52 7.81
N GLU A 573 28.69 6.86 8.48
CA GLU A 573 29.85 5.97 8.66
C GLU A 573 29.42 4.64 9.28
N PHE A 574 28.67 4.68 10.37
CA PHE A 574 28.10 3.49 11.00
C PHE A 574 27.22 2.69 10.04
N GLY A 575 26.38 3.37 9.25
CA GLY A 575 25.51 2.73 8.25
C GLY A 575 26.29 2.05 7.12
N TYR A 576 27.38 2.68 6.64
CA TYR A 576 28.27 2.09 5.64
C TYR A 576 29.02 0.85 6.15
N GLU A 577 29.51 0.90 7.39
CA GLU A 577 30.23 -0.20 8.01
C GLU A 577 29.32 -1.39 8.32
N ASN A 578 28.16 -1.13 8.93
CA ASN A 578 27.30 -2.18 9.48
C ASN A 578 26.15 -2.59 8.53
N GLY A 579 25.86 -1.81 7.49
CA GLY A 579 24.74 -2.05 6.58
C GLY A 579 23.35 -1.72 7.16
N TYR A 580 23.28 -1.19 8.37
CA TYR A 580 22.06 -0.75 9.04
C TYR A 580 22.31 0.47 9.94
N VAL A 581 21.23 1.13 10.32
CA VAL A 581 21.20 2.14 11.40
C VAL A 581 20.09 1.77 12.39
N GLU A 582 20.11 2.37 13.60
CA GLU A 582 19.16 2.00 14.65
C GLU A 582 18.58 3.21 15.40
N THR A 583 17.41 3.01 15.99
CA THR A 583 16.76 3.99 16.88
C THR A 583 17.38 3.97 18.28
N LEU A 584 17.03 4.93 19.14
CA LEU A 584 17.40 4.92 20.57
C LEU A 584 16.91 3.67 21.31
N MET A 585 15.86 3.01 20.83
CA MET A 585 15.37 1.76 21.39
C MET A 585 15.96 0.53 20.68
N GLY A 586 16.87 0.72 19.73
CA GLY A 586 17.58 -0.33 19.03
C GLY A 586 16.80 -0.97 17.87
N ARG A 587 15.74 -0.32 17.34
CA ARG A 587 15.08 -0.76 16.12
C ARG A 587 16.04 -0.60 14.95
N LYS A 588 16.43 -1.70 14.34
CA LYS A 588 17.36 -1.71 13.21
C LYS A 588 16.61 -1.51 11.88
N ARG A 589 17.21 -0.69 11.02
CA ARG A 589 16.84 -0.56 9.60
C ARG A 589 18.04 -0.88 8.73
N TYR A 590 17.95 -1.97 7.99
CA TYR A 590 18.95 -2.34 6.99
C TYR A 590 18.79 -1.45 5.75
N ILE A 591 19.90 -0.95 5.21
CA ILE A 591 19.91 -0.01 4.09
C ILE A 591 20.93 -0.48 3.05
N PRO A 592 20.57 -1.50 2.24
CA PRO A 592 21.45 -2.02 1.19
C PRO A 592 21.78 -0.96 0.13
N GLU A 593 20.94 0.06 -0.02
CA GLU A 593 21.14 1.17 -0.95
C GLU A 593 22.44 1.95 -0.69
N LEU A 594 22.97 1.95 0.52
CA LEU A 594 24.25 2.59 0.84
C LEU A 594 25.41 2.02 0.01
N LYS A 595 25.35 0.75 -0.37
CA LYS A 595 26.37 0.06 -1.17
C LYS A 595 26.09 0.12 -2.68
N ALA A 596 25.03 0.83 -3.11
CA ALA A 596 24.68 0.93 -4.53
C ALA A 596 25.72 1.74 -5.32
N GLU A 597 26.09 1.27 -6.52
CA GLU A 597 26.95 2.01 -7.44
C GLU A 597 26.26 3.25 -7.98
N ASN A 598 24.95 3.15 -8.24
CA ASN A 598 24.16 4.27 -8.70
C ASN A 598 24.04 5.35 -7.62
N ARG A 599 24.57 6.54 -7.92
CA ARG A 599 24.59 7.70 -7.02
C ARG A 599 23.22 8.10 -6.52
N MET A 600 22.17 8.03 -7.36
CA MET A 600 20.81 8.41 -6.96
C MET A 600 20.25 7.43 -5.92
N ILE A 601 20.48 6.12 -6.12
CA ILE A 601 20.05 5.08 -5.17
C ILE A 601 20.83 5.22 -3.87
N ARG A 602 22.16 5.40 -3.96
CA ARG A 602 23.00 5.60 -2.78
C ARG A 602 22.60 6.83 -1.97
N SER A 603 22.38 7.97 -2.62
CA SER A 603 21.89 9.19 -1.94
C SER A 603 20.51 9.00 -1.29
N ALA A 604 19.64 8.18 -1.87
CA ALA A 604 18.38 7.82 -1.21
C ALA A 604 18.63 6.97 0.05
N GLY A 605 19.58 6.04 0.00
CA GLY A 605 20.04 5.26 1.15
C GLY A 605 20.67 6.14 2.25
N GLU A 606 21.50 7.10 1.90
CA GLU A 606 22.10 8.07 2.83
C GLU A 606 21.03 8.87 3.58
N ARG A 607 20.05 9.40 2.86
CA ARG A 607 18.89 10.07 3.50
C ARG A 607 18.11 9.14 4.42
N ALA A 608 17.88 7.90 3.99
CA ALA A 608 17.19 6.91 4.82
C ALA A 608 17.97 6.58 6.10
N ALA A 609 19.31 6.54 6.03
CA ALA A 609 20.19 6.30 7.17
C ALA A 609 20.12 7.42 8.21
N VAL A 610 20.14 8.67 7.78
CA VAL A 610 20.06 9.83 8.69
C VAL A 610 18.64 9.96 9.29
N ASN A 611 17.60 9.68 8.52
CA ASN A 611 16.22 9.85 8.97
C ASN A 611 15.76 8.77 9.96
N HIS A 612 16.22 7.54 9.82
CA HIS A 612 15.68 6.43 10.60
C HIS A 612 15.92 6.56 12.11
N PRO A 613 17.10 6.94 12.62
CA PRO A 613 17.31 7.11 14.06
C PRO A 613 16.34 8.11 14.67
N VAL A 614 15.96 9.15 13.94
CA VAL A 614 15.03 10.20 14.42
C VAL A 614 13.58 9.75 14.28
N GLN A 615 13.12 9.46 13.07
CA GLN A 615 11.73 9.08 12.81
C GLN A 615 11.33 7.76 13.47
N GLY A 616 12.24 6.79 13.46
CA GLY A 616 12.02 5.51 14.11
C GLY A 616 11.92 5.62 15.62
N THR A 617 12.77 6.47 16.24
CA THR A 617 12.67 6.73 17.68
C THR A 617 11.34 7.41 18.03
N ALA A 618 10.87 8.37 17.24
CA ALA A 618 9.54 8.97 17.43
C ALA A 618 8.43 7.91 17.33
N ALA A 619 8.53 6.99 16.36
CA ALA A 619 7.59 5.88 16.22
C ALA A 619 7.63 4.91 17.40
N ASP A 620 8.79 4.60 17.93
CA ASP A 620 8.95 3.76 19.12
C ASP A 620 8.37 4.44 20.37
N MET A 621 8.61 5.75 20.53
CA MET A 621 8.05 6.54 21.63
C MET A 621 6.53 6.52 21.64
N ILE A 622 5.89 6.77 20.49
CA ILE A 622 4.43 6.81 20.43
C ILE A 622 3.82 5.42 20.65
N LYS A 623 4.43 4.35 20.12
CA LYS A 623 4.01 2.97 20.37
C LYS A 623 4.08 2.62 21.86
N LYS A 624 5.18 2.96 22.51
CA LYS A 624 5.36 2.73 23.95
C LYS A 624 4.33 3.52 24.76
N ALA A 625 4.11 4.78 24.44
CA ALA A 625 3.07 5.60 25.06
C ALA A 625 1.69 4.97 24.88
N MET A 626 1.34 4.48 23.69
CA MET A 626 0.05 3.82 23.41
C MET A 626 -0.16 2.58 24.31
N VAL A 627 0.84 1.73 24.48
CA VAL A 627 0.78 0.55 25.34
C VAL A 627 0.56 0.97 26.81
N GLU A 628 1.36 1.92 27.29
CA GLU A 628 1.25 2.38 28.69
C GLU A 628 -0.07 3.12 28.96
N ILE A 629 -0.60 3.85 27.99
CA ILE A 629 -1.89 4.53 28.08
C ILE A 629 -3.02 3.49 28.11
N ASP A 630 -3.04 2.52 27.19
CA ASP A 630 -4.10 1.51 27.09
C ASP A 630 -4.27 0.72 28.39
N CYS A 631 -3.18 0.40 29.07
CA CYS A 631 -3.20 -0.27 30.38
C CYS A 631 -3.91 0.55 31.47
N ASN A 632 -4.01 1.87 31.32
CA ASN A 632 -4.59 2.78 32.29
C ASN A 632 -5.96 3.35 31.87
N LEU A 633 -6.39 3.12 30.62
CA LEU A 633 -7.69 3.56 30.13
C LEU A 633 -8.83 2.68 30.67
N LYS A 634 -9.92 3.33 31.03
CA LYS A 634 -11.19 2.67 31.36
C LYS A 634 -12.14 2.84 30.17
N PRO A 635 -12.47 1.78 29.41
CA PRO A 635 -13.24 1.89 28.15
C PRO A 635 -14.61 2.56 28.31
N VAL A 636 -15.19 2.53 29.51
CA VAL A 636 -16.46 3.22 29.81
C VAL A 636 -16.30 4.74 29.76
N THR A 637 -15.13 5.27 30.14
CA THR A 637 -14.89 6.71 30.25
C THR A 637 -14.13 7.28 29.07
N CYS A 638 -13.17 6.53 28.53
CA CYS A 638 -12.34 7.00 27.41
C CYS A 638 -11.79 5.82 26.59
N ASN A 639 -11.74 5.99 25.26
CA ASN A 639 -11.15 5.04 24.30
C ASN A 639 -10.14 5.76 23.41
N LEU A 640 -8.99 5.14 23.16
CA LEU A 640 -8.08 5.53 22.09
C LEU A 640 -8.69 5.06 20.76
N ILE A 641 -8.90 5.99 19.81
CA ILE A 641 -9.64 5.70 18.56
C ILE A 641 -8.80 5.88 17.29
N LEU A 642 -7.75 6.72 17.35
CA LEU A 642 -6.95 7.01 16.17
C LEU A 642 -5.53 7.42 16.58
N GLN A 643 -4.55 7.04 15.76
CA GLN A 643 -3.17 7.53 15.79
C GLN A 643 -2.83 8.10 14.43
N VAL A 644 -2.38 9.35 14.37
CA VAL A 644 -1.99 10.04 13.13
C VAL A 644 -0.69 10.79 13.35
N HIS A 645 0.37 10.38 12.65
CA HIS A 645 1.72 10.93 12.82
C HIS A 645 2.19 10.88 14.28
N ASP A 646 2.27 12.02 14.95
CA ASP A 646 2.70 12.16 16.34
C ASP A 646 1.51 12.46 17.30
N GLU A 647 0.27 12.34 16.78
CA GLU A 647 -0.99 12.63 17.47
C GLU A 647 -1.74 11.35 17.86
N LEU A 648 -2.26 11.31 19.09
CA LEU A 648 -3.22 10.31 19.59
C LEU A 648 -4.58 10.97 19.79
N LEU A 649 -5.65 10.37 19.26
CA LEU A 649 -7.02 10.86 19.38
C LEU A 649 -7.86 9.92 20.23
N PHE A 650 -8.55 10.49 21.19
CA PHE A 650 -9.38 9.78 22.16
C PHE A 650 -10.81 10.26 22.13
N GLU A 651 -11.74 9.39 22.48
CA GLU A 651 -13.15 9.64 22.67
C GLU A 651 -13.48 9.50 24.14
N CYS A 652 -13.65 10.62 24.87
CA CYS A 652 -13.78 10.65 26.33
C CYS A 652 -15.12 11.23 26.79
N THR A 653 -15.56 10.84 28.00
CA THR A 653 -16.64 11.58 28.67
C THR A 653 -16.14 12.96 29.13
N PRO A 654 -16.96 14.03 29.10
CA PRO A 654 -16.50 15.35 29.50
C PRO A 654 -15.92 15.42 30.92
N LYS A 655 -16.46 14.59 31.83
CA LYS A 655 -16.01 14.53 33.23
C LYS A 655 -14.62 13.92 33.41
N SER A 656 -14.19 13.04 32.48
CA SER A 656 -12.89 12.36 32.58
C SER A 656 -11.77 13.02 31.78
N VAL A 657 -12.07 14.04 30.99
CA VAL A 657 -11.12 14.67 30.04
C VAL A 657 -9.87 15.17 30.75
N GLU A 658 -10.02 15.87 31.88
CA GLU A 658 -8.88 16.45 32.60
C GLU A 658 -8.00 15.37 33.22
N GLU A 659 -8.59 14.36 33.88
CA GLU A 659 -7.86 13.26 34.48
C GLU A 659 -7.14 12.43 33.42
N VAL A 660 -7.84 12.06 32.34
CA VAL A 660 -7.27 11.30 31.23
C VAL A 660 -6.22 12.14 30.51
N GLY A 661 -6.45 13.43 30.26
CA GLY A 661 -5.49 14.32 29.62
C GLY A 661 -4.16 14.39 30.41
N LYS A 662 -4.22 14.55 31.73
CA LYS A 662 -3.03 14.52 32.61
C LYS A 662 -2.28 13.18 32.51
N MET A 663 -3.00 12.08 32.57
CA MET A 663 -2.42 10.75 32.45
C MET A 663 -1.77 10.55 31.08
N VAL A 664 -2.46 10.85 29.99
CA VAL A 664 -1.96 10.72 28.61
C VAL A 664 -0.72 11.58 28.41
N LYS A 665 -0.76 12.85 28.80
CA LYS A 665 0.38 13.77 28.72
C LYS A 665 1.58 13.22 29.46
N THR A 666 1.41 12.79 30.72
CA THR A 666 2.48 12.23 31.54
C THR A 666 3.09 10.98 30.88
N LYS A 667 2.26 10.05 30.33
CA LYS A 667 2.75 8.83 29.69
C LYS A 667 3.49 9.11 28.40
N MET A 668 2.99 10.03 27.58
CA MET A 668 3.68 10.43 26.34
C MET A 668 5.00 11.15 26.64
N GLU A 669 5.03 12.12 27.53
CA GLU A 669 6.23 12.89 27.88
C GLU A 669 7.33 12.02 28.50
N ASN A 670 6.96 10.93 29.21
CA ASN A 670 7.89 10.01 29.86
C ASN A 670 8.12 8.72 29.09
N ALA A 671 7.60 8.55 27.86
CA ALA A 671 7.77 7.34 27.07
C ALA A 671 9.25 6.99 26.83
N LEU A 672 10.09 7.99 26.62
CA LEU A 672 11.56 7.86 26.52
C LEU A 672 12.21 9.10 27.12
N LYS A 673 13.25 8.90 27.94
CA LYS A 673 14.00 10.01 28.53
C LYS A 673 14.98 10.59 27.48
N LEU A 674 14.76 11.83 27.10
CA LEU A 674 15.67 12.62 26.27
C LEU A 674 16.48 13.61 27.11
N SER A 675 17.55 14.17 26.54
CA SER A 675 18.34 15.24 27.16
C SER A 675 17.66 16.61 27.10
N VAL A 676 16.52 16.70 26.42
CA VAL A 676 15.68 17.89 26.31
C VAL A 676 14.25 17.57 26.79
N PRO A 677 13.48 18.55 27.29
CA PRO A 677 12.08 18.29 27.66
C PRO A 677 11.27 17.75 26.49
N VAL A 678 10.48 16.70 26.73
CA VAL A 678 9.43 16.25 25.80
C VAL A 678 8.15 16.95 26.20
N VAL A 679 7.45 17.57 25.26
CA VAL A 679 6.24 18.35 25.50
C VAL A 679 5.11 17.79 24.67
N VAL A 680 3.94 17.65 25.28
CA VAL A 680 2.70 17.20 24.64
C VAL A 680 1.64 18.27 24.76
N ASP A 681 1.10 18.66 23.62
CA ASP A 681 0.01 19.61 23.49
C ASP A 681 -1.33 18.85 23.53
N LEU A 682 -2.24 19.31 24.39
CA LEU A 682 -3.57 18.73 24.53
C LEU A 682 -4.63 19.65 23.94
N LYS A 683 -5.59 19.06 23.22
CA LYS A 683 -6.74 19.76 22.67
C LYS A 683 -8.01 18.97 22.90
N VAL A 684 -9.14 19.65 23.08
CA VAL A 684 -10.46 19.06 23.27
C VAL A 684 -11.49 19.73 22.39
N GLY A 685 -12.42 18.97 21.84
CA GLY A 685 -13.47 19.51 20.99
C GLY A 685 -14.61 18.54 20.69
N PRO A 686 -15.70 19.03 20.08
CA PRO A 686 -16.81 18.20 19.65
C PRO A 686 -16.48 17.36 18.42
N ASN A 687 -15.51 17.79 17.62
CA ASN A 687 -15.02 17.13 16.43
C ASN A 687 -13.51 17.38 16.28
N TRP A 688 -12.87 16.67 15.37
CA TRP A 688 -11.40 16.72 15.17
C TRP A 688 -10.91 18.02 14.50
N GLY A 689 -11.80 18.76 13.80
CA GLY A 689 -11.45 20.04 13.15
C GLY A 689 -11.58 21.25 14.07
N GLU A 690 -12.43 21.18 15.09
CA GLU A 690 -12.76 22.32 15.99
C GLU A 690 -12.33 21.99 17.43
N MET A 691 -11.02 21.88 17.62
CA MET A 691 -10.45 21.59 18.94
C MET A 691 -9.83 22.83 19.55
N LYS A 692 -9.97 22.99 20.86
CA LYS A 692 -9.39 24.06 21.67
C LYS A 692 -8.30 23.52 22.57
N GLU A 693 -7.28 24.30 22.82
CA GLU A 693 -6.21 23.94 23.76
C GLU A 693 -6.77 23.61 25.14
N LEU A 694 -6.25 22.56 25.74
CA LEU A 694 -6.55 22.11 27.08
C LEU A 694 -5.31 22.32 27.96
N ASN A 695 -5.32 23.37 28.73
CA ASN A 695 -4.22 23.72 29.65
C ASN A 695 -4.41 23.01 30.99
N ILE A 696 -3.63 21.95 31.25
CA ILE A 696 -3.68 21.14 32.47
C ILE A 696 -2.28 20.78 32.97
#